data_357eea26836873fd6720b7bdae5844bb
#
_entry.id   357eea26836873fd6720b7bdae5844bb
#
_cell.length_a   1.000
_cell.length_b   1.000
_cell.length_c   1.000
_cell.angle_alpha   90.00
_cell.angle_beta   90.00
_cell.angle_gamma   90.00
#
_symmetry.space_group_name_H-M   'P 1'
#
loop_
_entity.id
_entity.type
_entity.pdbx_description
1 polymer ?
#
loop_
_entity_poly.entity_id
_entity_poly.type
_entity_poly.pdbx_seq_one_letter_code
_entity_poly.pdbx_strand_id
1 'polypeptide(L)'
;MRTFFKNHRLTIHHILPGLSLAFTLFVFAPVDLYLSSADEFWFTLKDLSRWLGILALGTFVLTTLLAWLLPRKLSVAFRAAVYACSFLAWIQGNLLVISYGTLDGSLIDWSAYTLRYVLDALLWIAVIGLFIFLMFRFRKKFRRIVEIAACVLLVTQLASLAVFLVQNRGKEREEFLYLSKDGQFTVSSSENTIVFVPDTVDSLFFNEFMEQYPDEVNAALADFTYYRDTVGGAARTQYAIPQILTGDVNRQERSYRDYLKAAYAASPLMNELATGRYDAGFYTYEKYMDLSRRDAIGNAAVGNPKPSSRSGLTKMFLKLVAFRYAPSALSRYFWIYTGDFDGWKSSSAFTPNDVKFYKNLTSKGLSVSTDKPAFRLLHLRGLHPPVQLDENLKKVGLGNTSESRQTLGLLNLFSRYMQQLKELGVYDRATIIIMADHGSFRHSVAAQTPIFMIKPAGASHPFEISDMPFSFFSMQDVLISALRGELTTMEPWRSEGPRYFYRRSEETNTVNLTEYVVDGPVYEVPAVETGVVYHEGTLNMTRAYTPGTTLYFDYRDTARPYLVSGVPNNEGAVAVWTVGNDVEMLFELPETPGTLRLVLDYVTTYHGAQTVEVYVNDQPVDNSVVDGPSRQTVLIPAGVVTGTELRLHLHLPDAASPASFGRGSDKRLLALNMKSLLIEEVKDEE
;
A
#
# COMPACT_ATOMS: atom_id res chain seq x y z
N MET A 1 -13.70 -15.44 -54.54
CA MET A 1 -14.25 -15.53 -53.18
C MET A 1 -15.01 -16.82 -52.90
N ARG A 2 -16.03 -17.23 -53.65
CA ARG A 2 -16.80 -18.47 -53.39
C ARG A 2 -15.96 -19.75 -53.34
N THR A 3 -14.92 -19.91 -54.14
CA THR A 3 -14.01 -21.05 -54.13
C THR A 3 -13.07 -21.07 -52.93
N PHE A 4 -12.67 -19.92 -52.38
CA PHE A 4 -11.86 -19.81 -51.17
C PHE A 4 -12.63 -20.34 -49.96
N PHE A 5 -13.89 -19.93 -49.77
CA PHE A 5 -14.73 -20.35 -48.65
C PHE A 5 -15.15 -21.83 -48.70
N LYS A 6 -15.25 -22.43 -49.89
CA LYS A 6 -15.57 -23.87 -50.05
C LYS A 6 -14.46 -24.78 -49.54
N ASN A 7 -13.20 -24.35 -49.58
CA ASN A 7 -12.03 -25.12 -49.17
C ASN A 7 -11.52 -24.81 -47.78
N HIS A 8 -12.01 -23.74 -47.11
CA HIS A 8 -11.57 -23.33 -45.77
C HIS A 8 -12.72 -23.43 -44.77
N ARG A 9 -12.98 -24.63 -44.23
CA ARG A 9 -13.95 -24.77 -43.15
C ARG A 9 -13.34 -24.24 -41.85
N LEU A 10 -14.06 -23.32 -41.16
CA LEU A 10 -13.74 -22.93 -39.80
C LEU A 10 -13.85 -24.15 -38.88
N THR A 11 -12.82 -24.45 -38.10
CA THR A 11 -12.75 -25.62 -37.23
C THR A 11 -12.33 -25.18 -35.82
N ILE A 12 -12.49 -26.03 -34.85
CA ILE A 12 -12.06 -25.84 -33.46
C ILE A 12 -10.58 -25.43 -33.37
N HIS A 13 -9.75 -25.91 -34.31
CA HIS A 13 -8.34 -25.56 -34.37
C HIS A 13 -8.04 -24.09 -34.67
N HIS A 14 -9.00 -23.33 -35.22
CA HIS A 14 -8.89 -21.89 -35.44
C HIS A 14 -9.52 -21.10 -34.28
N ILE A 15 -10.52 -21.70 -33.63
CA ILE A 15 -11.31 -21.07 -32.54
C ILE A 15 -10.60 -21.11 -31.20
N LEU A 16 -10.10 -22.30 -30.82
CA LEU A 16 -9.57 -22.55 -29.48
C LEU A 16 -8.37 -21.69 -29.09
N PRO A 17 -7.38 -21.38 -30.00
CA PRO A 17 -6.28 -20.47 -29.64
C PRO A 17 -6.79 -19.08 -29.26
N GLY A 18 -7.74 -18.53 -30.07
CA GLY A 18 -8.35 -17.23 -29.80
C GLY A 18 -9.14 -17.21 -28.51
N LEU A 19 -9.89 -18.26 -28.23
CA LEU A 19 -10.63 -18.42 -26.97
C LEU A 19 -9.68 -18.46 -25.77
N SER A 20 -8.63 -19.27 -25.84
CA SER A 20 -7.64 -19.39 -24.77
C SER A 20 -6.97 -18.06 -24.45
N LEU A 21 -6.49 -17.33 -25.47
CA LEU A 21 -5.84 -16.04 -25.28
C LEU A 21 -6.80 -14.98 -24.74
N ALA A 22 -7.98 -14.85 -25.37
CA ALA A 22 -8.97 -13.84 -24.99
C ALA A 22 -9.47 -14.07 -23.55
N PHE A 23 -9.73 -15.32 -23.18
CA PHE A 23 -10.18 -15.66 -21.83
C PHE A 23 -9.07 -15.37 -20.81
N THR A 24 -7.84 -15.82 -21.07
CA THR A 24 -6.72 -15.60 -20.13
C THR A 24 -6.45 -14.10 -19.90
N LEU A 25 -6.38 -13.29 -20.96
CA LEU A 25 -5.97 -11.88 -20.85
C LEU A 25 -7.10 -10.93 -20.42
N PHE A 26 -8.34 -11.19 -20.80
CA PHE A 26 -9.44 -10.23 -20.61
C PHE A 26 -10.57 -10.74 -19.72
N VAL A 27 -10.51 -12.00 -19.27
CA VAL A 27 -11.45 -12.54 -18.29
C VAL A 27 -10.70 -12.99 -17.04
N PHE A 28 -9.84 -13.99 -17.15
CA PHE A 28 -9.16 -14.58 -15.99
C PHE A 28 -8.23 -13.58 -15.31
N ALA A 29 -7.23 -13.03 -16.01
CA ALA A 29 -6.23 -12.16 -15.43
C ALA A 29 -6.82 -10.89 -14.75
N PRO A 30 -7.79 -10.17 -15.37
CA PRO A 30 -8.44 -9.04 -14.70
C PRO A 30 -9.25 -9.44 -13.47
N VAL A 31 -9.98 -10.56 -13.52
CA VAL A 31 -10.82 -11.00 -12.40
C VAL A 31 -9.95 -11.52 -11.24
N ASP A 32 -8.93 -12.32 -11.55
CA ASP A 32 -7.95 -12.80 -10.57
C ASP A 32 -7.27 -11.63 -9.84
N LEU A 33 -6.72 -10.67 -10.58
CA LEU A 33 -6.08 -9.50 -10.02
C LEU A 33 -7.03 -8.65 -9.18
N TYR A 34 -8.27 -8.44 -9.65
CA TYR A 34 -9.27 -7.69 -8.91
C TYR A 34 -9.65 -8.39 -7.60
N LEU A 35 -9.93 -9.69 -7.64
CA LEU A 35 -10.39 -10.43 -6.47
C LEU A 35 -9.28 -10.64 -5.43
N SER A 36 -8.02 -10.74 -5.87
CA SER A 36 -6.86 -10.84 -4.96
C SER A 36 -6.55 -9.52 -4.22
N SER A 37 -7.09 -8.39 -4.67
CA SER A 37 -6.82 -7.06 -4.11
C SER A 37 -8.09 -6.19 -4.08
N ALA A 38 -9.26 -6.80 -3.86
CA ALA A 38 -10.56 -6.13 -3.98
C ALA A 38 -10.71 -4.92 -3.03
N ASP A 39 -10.10 -4.99 -1.86
CA ASP A 39 -10.15 -3.95 -0.83
C ASP A 39 -9.30 -2.70 -1.19
N GLU A 40 -8.38 -2.85 -2.15
CA GLU A 40 -7.57 -1.74 -2.67
C GLU A 40 -8.31 -0.89 -3.72
N PHE A 41 -9.43 -1.39 -4.27
CA PHE A 41 -10.13 -0.74 -5.36
C PHE A 41 -11.46 -0.11 -4.93
N TRP A 42 -11.62 1.19 -5.16
CA TRP A 42 -12.87 1.92 -4.94
C TRP A 42 -13.98 1.59 -5.96
N PHE A 43 -13.64 1.01 -7.12
CA PHE A 43 -14.56 0.63 -8.19
C PHE A 43 -14.91 -0.86 -8.14
N THR A 44 -15.90 -1.28 -8.94
CA THR A 44 -16.37 -2.66 -9.00
C THR A 44 -16.00 -3.34 -10.31
N LEU A 45 -15.94 -4.68 -10.31
CA LEU A 45 -15.79 -5.44 -11.56
C LEU A 45 -16.86 -5.10 -12.60
N LYS A 46 -18.07 -4.73 -12.16
CA LYS A 46 -19.17 -4.30 -13.05
C LYS A 46 -18.79 -3.05 -13.85
N ASP A 47 -17.99 -2.14 -13.28
CA ASP A 47 -17.55 -0.94 -13.97
C ASP A 47 -16.57 -1.24 -15.11
N LEU A 48 -15.83 -2.34 -15.01
CA LEU A 48 -14.86 -2.81 -16.01
C LEU A 48 -15.47 -3.78 -17.02
N SER A 49 -16.49 -4.56 -16.62
CA SER A 49 -17.00 -5.74 -17.32
C SER A 49 -17.36 -5.51 -18.78
N ARG A 50 -18.01 -4.37 -19.10
CA ARG A 50 -18.41 -4.05 -20.46
C ARG A 50 -17.21 -3.95 -21.41
N TRP A 51 -16.17 -3.21 -21.01
CA TRP A 51 -15.00 -3.00 -21.86
C TRP A 51 -14.10 -4.23 -21.90
N LEU A 52 -13.97 -4.96 -20.79
CA LEU A 52 -13.29 -6.26 -20.76
C LEU A 52 -13.98 -7.25 -21.71
N GLY A 53 -15.31 -7.32 -21.68
CA GLY A 53 -16.09 -8.18 -22.59
C GLY A 53 -15.90 -7.80 -24.07
N ILE A 54 -15.90 -6.52 -24.40
CA ILE A 54 -15.64 -6.03 -25.76
C ILE A 54 -14.24 -6.42 -26.22
N LEU A 55 -13.23 -6.26 -25.38
CA LEU A 55 -11.84 -6.61 -25.67
C LEU A 55 -11.65 -8.13 -25.80
N ALA A 56 -12.28 -8.91 -24.92
CA ALA A 56 -12.28 -10.36 -25.00
C ALA A 56 -12.87 -10.86 -26.31
N LEU A 57 -14.06 -10.34 -26.67
CA LEU A 57 -14.73 -10.68 -27.92
C LEU A 57 -13.92 -10.24 -29.15
N GLY A 58 -13.40 -9.01 -29.13
CA GLY A 58 -12.57 -8.48 -30.21
C GLY A 58 -11.30 -9.29 -30.44
N THR A 59 -10.59 -9.64 -29.34
CA THR A 59 -9.39 -10.47 -29.39
C THR A 59 -9.73 -11.89 -29.89
N PHE A 60 -10.80 -12.47 -29.38
CA PHE A 60 -11.28 -13.79 -29.83
C PHE A 60 -11.59 -13.81 -31.32
N VAL A 61 -12.38 -12.85 -31.81
CA VAL A 61 -12.76 -12.75 -33.23
C VAL A 61 -11.52 -12.49 -34.09
N LEU A 62 -10.70 -11.51 -33.72
CA LEU A 62 -9.51 -11.14 -34.51
C LEU A 62 -8.52 -12.32 -34.62
N THR A 63 -8.20 -12.96 -33.49
CA THR A 63 -7.27 -14.10 -33.49
C THR A 63 -7.83 -15.30 -34.24
N THR A 64 -9.13 -15.55 -34.14
CA THR A 64 -9.81 -16.63 -34.88
C THR A 64 -9.79 -16.35 -36.38
N LEU A 65 -10.09 -15.12 -36.79
CA LEU A 65 -10.05 -14.72 -38.21
C LEU A 65 -8.63 -14.80 -38.77
N LEU A 66 -7.63 -14.31 -38.07
CA LEU A 66 -6.23 -14.44 -38.46
C LEU A 66 -5.79 -15.90 -38.56
N ALA A 67 -6.14 -16.73 -37.60
CA ALA A 67 -5.84 -18.17 -37.63
C ALA A 67 -6.50 -18.86 -38.84
N TRP A 68 -7.67 -18.38 -39.26
CA TRP A 68 -8.45 -18.95 -40.40
C TRP A 68 -8.02 -18.42 -41.78
N LEU A 69 -7.73 -17.11 -41.88
CA LEU A 69 -7.45 -16.42 -43.16
C LEU A 69 -5.96 -16.49 -43.57
N LEU A 70 -5.04 -16.65 -42.64
CA LEU A 70 -3.61 -16.73 -42.92
C LEU A 70 -3.25 -17.94 -43.81
N PRO A 71 -2.29 -17.82 -44.72
CA PRO A 71 -1.73 -18.96 -45.42
C PRO A 71 -1.33 -20.09 -44.49
N ARG A 72 -1.52 -21.35 -44.90
CA ARG A 72 -1.40 -22.54 -44.04
C ARG A 72 -0.18 -22.56 -43.14
N LYS A 73 1.02 -22.21 -43.63
CA LYS A 73 2.27 -22.20 -42.83
C LYS A 73 2.19 -21.09 -41.77
N LEU A 74 1.80 -19.89 -42.14
CA LEU A 74 1.65 -18.75 -41.22
C LEU A 74 0.56 -19.00 -40.19
N SER A 75 -0.60 -19.57 -40.58
CA SER A 75 -1.67 -19.96 -39.66
C SER A 75 -1.19 -20.96 -38.60
N VAL A 76 -0.37 -21.95 -38.99
CA VAL A 76 0.21 -22.91 -38.05
C VAL A 76 1.15 -22.22 -37.04
N ALA A 77 2.06 -21.36 -37.52
CA ALA A 77 2.96 -20.61 -36.64
C ALA A 77 2.20 -19.66 -35.72
N PHE A 78 1.23 -18.93 -36.27
CA PHE A 78 0.39 -17.97 -35.51
C PHE A 78 -0.37 -18.69 -34.37
N ARG A 79 -1.05 -19.81 -34.67
CA ARG A 79 -1.77 -20.57 -33.63
C ARG A 79 -0.84 -21.12 -32.55
N ALA A 80 0.37 -21.58 -32.93
CA ALA A 80 1.37 -22.03 -31.97
C ALA A 80 1.81 -20.88 -31.05
N ALA A 81 2.08 -19.69 -31.61
CA ALA A 81 2.45 -18.51 -30.85
C ALA A 81 1.30 -18.05 -29.92
N VAL A 82 0.05 -18.05 -30.39
CA VAL A 82 -1.12 -17.67 -29.59
C VAL A 82 -1.28 -18.61 -28.37
N TYR A 83 -1.16 -19.92 -28.57
CA TYR A 83 -1.18 -20.88 -27.46
C TYR A 83 -0.03 -20.63 -26.47
N ALA A 84 1.21 -20.49 -26.99
CA ALA A 84 2.36 -20.21 -26.14
C ALA A 84 2.17 -18.95 -25.31
N CYS A 85 1.65 -17.84 -25.93
CA CYS A 85 1.35 -16.60 -25.22
C CYS A 85 0.27 -16.79 -24.14
N SER A 86 -0.76 -17.62 -24.39
CA SER A 86 -1.80 -17.89 -23.39
C SER A 86 -1.23 -18.59 -22.16
N PHE A 87 -0.40 -19.63 -22.37
CA PHE A 87 0.26 -20.36 -21.28
C PHE A 87 1.27 -19.48 -20.54
N LEU A 88 2.12 -18.77 -21.30
CA LEU A 88 3.13 -17.90 -20.71
C LEU A 88 2.52 -16.76 -19.89
N ALA A 89 1.44 -16.13 -20.36
CA ALA A 89 0.76 -15.11 -19.60
C ALA A 89 0.20 -15.65 -18.27
N TRP A 90 -0.40 -16.84 -18.30
CA TRP A 90 -0.87 -17.47 -17.07
C TRP A 90 0.27 -17.84 -16.13
N ILE A 91 1.37 -18.42 -16.64
CA ILE A 91 2.58 -18.72 -15.86
C ILE A 91 3.20 -17.44 -15.28
N GLN A 92 3.29 -16.39 -16.10
CA GLN A 92 3.85 -15.09 -15.68
C GLN A 92 3.09 -14.50 -14.50
N GLY A 93 1.77 -14.43 -14.59
CA GLY A 93 0.93 -13.81 -13.57
C GLY A 93 0.76 -14.62 -12.29
N ASN A 94 1.06 -15.94 -12.31
CA ASN A 94 0.84 -16.82 -11.16
C ASN A 94 2.11 -17.45 -10.58
N LEU A 95 3.17 -17.63 -11.39
CA LEU A 95 4.39 -18.34 -10.97
C LEU A 95 5.67 -17.51 -11.11
N LEU A 96 5.70 -16.53 -12.03
CA LEU A 96 6.90 -15.73 -12.32
C LEU A 96 6.75 -14.26 -11.89
N VAL A 97 5.83 -13.98 -10.97
CA VAL A 97 5.61 -12.61 -10.46
C VAL A 97 6.88 -12.08 -9.80
N ILE A 98 7.22 -10.83 -10.11
CA ILE A 98 8.28 -10.10 -9.43
C ILE A 98 7.61 -9.17 -8.40
N SER A 99 8.05 -9.25 -7.14
CA SER A 99 7.70 -8.25 -6.15
C SER A 99 8.59 -7.02 -6.34
N TYR A 100 7.96 -5.88 -6.59
CA TYR A 100 8.62 -4.57 -6.69
C TYR A 100 8.40 -3.72 -5.43
N GLY A 101 7.91 -4.32 -4.35
CA GLY A 101 7.48 -3.61 -3.15
C GLY A 101 6.10 -2.97 -3.30
N THR A 102 5.80 -2.02 -2.43
CA THR A 102 4.52 -1.28 -2.45
C THR A 102 4.46 -0.35 -3.66
N LEU A 103 3.33 -0.36 -4.38
CA LEU A 103 3.09 0.52 -5.52
C LEU A 103 2.49 1.86 -5.04
N ASP A 104 3.24 2.57 -4.19
CA ASP A 104 2.84 3.84 -3.57
C ASP A 104 3.24 5.10 -4.38
N GLY A 105 3.99 4.92 -5.46
CA GLY A 105 4.52 6.00 -6.29
C GLY A 105 6.02 6.19 -6.16
N SER A 106 6.67 5.47 -5.24
CA SER A 106 8.13 5.44 -5.12
C SER A 106 8.78 4.95 -6.41
N LEU A 107 9.98 5.46 -6.69
CA LEU A 107 10.71 5.07 -7.89
C LEU A 107 11.26 3.65 -7.70
N ILE A 108 10.94 2.78 -8.65
CA ILE A 108 11.51 1.44 -8.71
C ILE A 108 12.89 1.52 -9.37
N ASP A 109 13.92 0.96 -8.74
CA ASP A 109 15.22 0.75 -9.39
C ASP A 109 15.13 -0.43 -10.36
N TRP A 110 14.80 -0.13 -11.61
CA TRP A 110 14.68 -1.12 -12.67
C TRP A 110 15.99 -1.84 -12.98
N SER A 111 17.14 -1.24 -12.65
CA SER A 111 18.46 -1.80 -12.93
C SER A 111 18.74 -3.03 -12.08
N ALA A 112 18.23 -3.08 -10.86
CA ALA A 112 18.35 -4.21 -9.94
C ALA A 112 17.75 -5.52 -10.51
N TYR A 113 16.80 -5.44 -11.43
CA TYR A 113 16.09 -6.59 -12.00
C TYR A 113 16.58 -6.98 -13.42
N THR A 114 17.64 -6.35 -13.94
CA THR A 114 18.07 -6.51 -15.35
C THR A 114 18.31 -7.96 -15.74
N LEU A 115 19.01 -8.75 -14.93
CA LEU A 115 19.28 -10.17 -15.21
C LEU A 115 17.96 -10.95 -15.32
N ARG A 116 17.03 -10.73 -14.40
CA ARG A 116 15.73 -11.40 -14.37
C ARG A 116 14.90 -11.04 -15.60
N TYR A 117 14.93 -9.78 -16.04
CA TYR A 117 14.26 -9.35 -17.28
C TYR A 117 14.81 -10.02 -18.52
N VAL A 118 16.13 -10.17 -18.61
CA VAL A 118 16.76 -10.86 -19.74
C VAL A 118 16.40 -12.35 -19.75
N LEU A 119 16.47 -13.01 -18.60
CA LEU A 119 16.10 -14.43 -18.48
C LEU A 119 14.63 -14.66 -18.81
N ASP A 120 13.74 -13.81 -18.32
CA ASP A 120 12.30 -13.87 -18.59
C ASP A 120 12.03 -13.66 -20.10
N ALA A 121 12.63 -12.64 -20.72
CA ALA A 121 12.47 -12.40 -22.15
C ALA A 121 12.98 -13.58 -22.99
N LEU A 122 14.12 -14.16 -22.62
CA LEU A 122 14.66 -15.36 -23.28
C LEU A 122 13.72 -16.56 -23.12
N LEU A 123 13.11 -16.74 -21.93
CA LEU A 123 12.11 -17.78 -21.68
C LEU A 123 10.91 -17.61 -22.62
N TRP A 124 10.36 -16.42 -22.72
CA TRP A 124 9.24 -16.13 -23.62
C TRP A 124 9.58 -16.46 -25.08
N ILE A 125 10.71 -15.97 -25.57
CA ILE A 125 11.17 -16.21 -26.94
C ILE A 125 11.40 -17.72 -27.17
N ALA A 126 12.09 -18.40 -26.25
CA ALA A 126 12.39 -19.82 -26.35
C ALA A 126 11.12 -20.68 -26.36
N VAL A 127 10.15 -20.40 -25.49
CA VAL A 127 8.89 -21.18 -25.43
C VAL A 127 8.05 -20.93 -26.68
N ILE A 128 7.91 -19.67 -27.13
CA ILE A 128 7.18 -19.37 -28.38
C ILE A 128 7.86 -20.09 -29.57
N GLY A 129 9.18 -19.98 -29.67
CA GLY A 129 9.96 -20.66 -30.71
C GLY A 129 9.81 -22.18 -30.64
N LEU A 130 9.86 -22.76 -29.46
CA LEU A 130 9.66 -24.19 -29.22
C LEU A 130 8.26 -24.65 -29.67
N PHE A 131 7.20 -23.92 -29.30
CA PHE A 131 5.83 -24.24 -29.73
C PHE A 131 5.69 -24.21 -31.24
N ILE A 132 6.25 -23.20 -31.89
CA ILE A 132 6.26 -23.10 -33.35
C ILE A 132 7.03 -24.30 -33.95
N PHE A 133 8.24 -24.57 -33.46
CA PHE A 133 9.05 -25.69 -33.93
C PHE A 133 8.32 -27.05 -33.78
N LEU A 134 7.78 -27.32 -32.59
CA LEU A 134 7.08 -28.58 -32.31
C LEU A 134 5.80 -28.71 -33.14
N MET A 135 5.07 -27.62 -33.39
CA MET A 135 3.88 -27.60 -34.22
C MET A 135 4.19 -27.93 -35.68
N PHE A 136 5.36 -27.55 -36.20
CA PHE A 136 5.81 -27.95 -37.53
C PHE A 136 6.39 -29.35 -37.54
N ARG A 137 7.17 -29.77 -36.52
CA ARG A 137 7.89 -31.04 -36.47
C ARG A 137 6.97 -32.26 -36.21
N PHE A 138 6.04 -32.09 -35.24
CA PHE A 138 5.17 -33.14 -34.79
C PHE A 138 3.69 -32.98 -35.16
N ARG A 139 3.35 -31.97 -35.91
CA ARG A 139 2.05 -31.64 -36.52
C ARG A 139 0.82 -32.14 -35.70
N LYS A 140 0.19 -33.26 -36.08
CA LYS A 140 -1.06 -33.78 -35.48
C LYS A 140 -0.91 -34.13 -33.99
N LYS A 141 0.22 -34.74 -33.59
CA LYS A 141 0.44 -35.16 -32.20
C LYS A 141 0.57 -33.96 -31.27
N PHE A 142 1.49 -33.04 -31.59
CA PHE A 142 1.71 -31.85 -30.74
C PHE A 142 0.48 -30.96 -30.72
N ARG A 143 -0.18 -30.76 -31.85
CA ARG A 143 -1.44 -29.98 -31.91
C ARG A 143 -2.47 -30.51 -30.92
N ARG A 144 -2.71 -31.89 -30.90
CA ARG A 144 -3.67 -32.49 -29.98
C ARG A 144 -3.29 -32.28 -28.51
N ILE A 145 -1.99 -32.36 -28.18
CA ILE A 145 -1.49 -32.13 -26.84
C ILE A 145 -1.78 -30.66 -26.41
N VAL A 146 -1.42 -29.71 -27.25
CA VAL A 146 -1.62 -28.28 -26.94
C VAL A 146 -3.10 -27.92 -26.82
N GLU A 147 -3.97 -28.49 -27.66
CA GLU A 147 -5.42 -28.27 -27.59
C GLU A 147 -6.01 -28.83 -26.29
N ILE A 148 -5.59 -30.04 -25.87
CA ILE A 148 -5.99 -30.60 -24.59
C ILE A 148 -5.47 -29.74 -23.44
N ALA A 149 -4.20 -29.36 -23.47
CA ALA A 149 -3.60 -28.48 -22.45
C ALA A 149 -4.32 -27.12 -22.37
N ALA A 150 -4.72 -26.53 -23.51
CA ALA A 150 -5.49 -25.29 -23.51
C ALA A 150 -6.90 -25.48 -22.92
N CYS A 151 -7.56 -26.61 -23.17
CA CYS A 151 -8.83 -26.91 -22.51
C CYS A 151 -8.66 -27.11 -21.00
N VAL A 152 -7.60 -27.80 -20.56
CA VAL A 152 -7.27 -27.94 -19.14
C VAL A 152 -7.02 -26.59 -18.51
N LEU A 153 -6.21 -25.72 -19.15
CA LEU A 153 -5.95 -24.35 -18.67
C LEU A 153 -7.26 -23.56 -18.50
N LEU A 154 -8.16 -23.59 -19.49
CA LEU A 154 -9.45 -22.90 -19.41
C LEU A 154 -10.32 -23.44 -18.25
N VAL A 155 -10.35 -24.77 -18.07
CA VAL A 155 -11.09 -25.39 -16.96
C VAL A 155 -10.48 -24.99 -15.61
N THR A 156 -9.16 -25.00 -15.48
CA THR A 156 -8.47 -24.57 -14.26
C THR A 156 -8.76 -23.10 -13.94
N GLN A 157 -8.69 -22.23 -14.95
CA GLN A 157 -9.01 -20.81 -14.79
C GLN A 157 -10.47 -20.59 -14.35
N LEU A 158 -11.42 -21.31 -14.97
CA LEU A 158 -12.84 -21.26 -14.57
C LEU A 158 -13.05 -21.77 -13.15
N ALA A 159 -12.39 -22.87 -12.77
CA ALA A 159 -12.47 -23.42 -11.42
C ALA A 159 -11.92 -22.43 -10.38
N SER A 160 -10.76 -21.84 -10.65
CA SER A 160 -10.18 -20.79 -9.77
C SER A 160 -11.16 -19.63 -9.58
N LEU A 161 -11.72 -19.08 -10.66
CA LEU A 161 -12.71 -18.00 -10.58
C LEU A 161 -13.96 -18.43 -9.80
N ALA A 162 -14.43 -19.67 -9.98
CA ALA A 162 -15.58 -20.17 -9.23
C ALA A 162 -15.31 -20.26 -7.73
N VAL A 163 -14.13 -20.75 -7.33
CA VAL A 163 -13.69 -20.79 -5.92
C VAL A 163 -13.67 -19.39 -5.34
N PHE A 164 -13.03 -18.42 -6.02
CA PHE A 164 -13.00 -17.03 -5.55
C PHE A 164 -14.40 -16.41 -5.41
N LEU A 165 -15.29 -16.68 -6.34
CA LEU A 165 -16.67 -16.18 -6.27
C LEU A 165 -17.45 -16.80 -5.10
N VAL A 166 -17.20 -18.09 -4.78
CA VAL A 166 -17.83 -18.77 -3.64
C VAL A 166 -17.29 -18.23 -2.31
N GLN A 167 -15.97 -18.06 -2.20
CA GLN A 167 -15.32 -17.54 -0.98
C GLN A 167 -15.73 -16.08 -0.66
N ASN A 168 -16.08 -15.31 -1.68
CA ASN A 168 -16.54 -13.94 -1.51
C ASN A 168 -18.07 -13.80 -1.54
N ARG A 169 -18.83 -14.91 -1.60
CA ARG A 169 -20.29 -14.93 -1.48
C ARG A 169 -20.66 -14.65 -0.01
N GLY A 170 -21.42 -13.59 0.21
CA GLY A 170 -21.97 -13.26 1.54
C GLY A 170 -21.14 -12.30 2.38
N LYS A 171 -20.00 -11.80 1.88
CA LYS A 171 -19.47 -10.55 2.42
C LYS A 171 -20.43 -9.45 1.98
N GLU A 172 -21.39 -9.11 2.85
CA GLU A 172 -22.20 -7.89 2.67
C GLU A 172 -21.21 -6.74 2.51
N ARG A 173 -21.24 -6.11 1.35
CA ARG A 173 -20.54 -4.84 1.19
C ARG A 173 -21.25 -3.87 2.13
N GLU A 174 -20.57 -3.46 3.18
CA GLU A 174 -20.99 -2.33 3.99
C GLU A 174 -21.33 -1.15 3.07
N GLU A 175 -22.25 -0.31 3.52
CA GLU A 175 -22.65 0.89 2.81
C GLU A 175 -21.38 1.69 2.46
N PHE A 176 -21.10 1.82 1.18
CA PHE A 176 -19.87 2.47 0.75
C PHE A 176 -19.98 3.96 1.04
N LEU A 177 -19.10 4.46 1.86
CA LEU A 177 -18.99 5.88 2.20
C LEU A 177 -17.76 6.47 1.50
N TYR A 178 -17.88 7.71 1.02
CA TYR A 178 -16.76 8.42 0.41
C TYR A 178 -16.81 9.91 0.78
N LEU A 179 -15.67 10.59 0.69
CA LEU A 179 -15.59 12.04 0.86
C LEU A 179 -15.94 12.74 -0.47
N SER A 180 -16.94 13.61 -0.45
CA SER A 180 -17.30 14.43 -1.61
C SER A 180 -16.45 15.70 -1.67
N LYS A 181 -16.48 16.38 -2.84
CA LYS A 181 -15.86 17.71 -3.04
C LYS A 181 -16.75 18.85 -2.62
N ASP A 182 -17.96 18.56 -2.15
CA ASP A 182 -18.91 19.59 -1.80
C ASP A 182 -18.34 20.48 -0.68
N GLY A 183 -18.48 21.79 -0.82
CA GLY A 183 -17.96 22.73 0.13
C GLY A 183 -16.44 22.97 0.11
N GLN A 184 -15.65 22.34 -0.80
CA GLN A 184 -14.17 22.47 -0.83
C GLN A 184 -13.69 23.93 -1.02
N PHE A 185 -14.45 24.73 -1.74
CA PHE A 185 -14.14 26.14 -2.06
C PHE A 185 -15.15 27.09 -1.43
N THR A 186 -15.82 26.68 -0.34
CA THR A 186 -16.73 27.51 0.39
C THR A 186 -16.17 27.85 1.77
N VAL A 187 -16.42 29.07 2.21
CA VAL A 187 -15.99 29.61 3.50
C VAL A 187 -17.18 30.24 4.22
N SER A 188 -17.00 30.53 5.51
CA SER A 188 -17.99 31.21 6.32
C SER A 188 -17.86 32.72 6.24
N SER A 189 -18.99 33.43 6.39
CA SER A 189 -19.01 34.86 6.65
C SER A 189 -18.60 35.21 8.09
N SER A 190 -18.61 34.25 9.02
CA SER A 190 -18.19 34.45 10.41
C SER A 190 -16.72 34.05 10.59
N GLU A 191 -16.46 32.87 11.12
CA GLU A 191 -15.12 32.37 11.44
C GLU A 191 -14.73 31.24 10.53
N ASN A 192 -13.43 31.10 10.24
CA ASN A 192 -12.90 30.05 9.40
C ASN A 192 -11.67 29.42 10.05
N THR A 193 -11.68 28.10 10.21
CA THR A 193 -10.49 27.31 10.54
C THR A 193 -10.10 26.52 9.30
N ILE A 194 -8.99 26.92 8.65
CA ILE A 194 -8.53 26.34 7.40
C ILE A 194 -7.21 25.65 7.65
N VAL A 195 -7.16 24.35 7.40
CA VAL A 195 -5.99 23.49 7.64
C VAL A 195 -5.50 22.94 6.31
N PHE A 196 -4.38 23.44 5.82
CA PHE A 196 -3.68 22.85 4.68
C PHE A 196 -2.74 21.76 5.18
N VAL A 197 -2.82 20.59 4.54
CA VAL A 197 -1.94 19.47 4.82
C VAL A 197 -1.19 19.10 3.54
N PRO A 198 -0.10 19.83 3.18
CA PRO A 198 0.79 19.44 2.08
C PRO A 198 1.61 18.22 2.49
N ASP A 199 1.30 17.05 1.89
CA ASP A 199 1.90 15.76 2.20
C ASP A 199 3.44 15.77 2.05
N THR A 200 4.14 15.19 3.02
CA THR A 200 5.59 14.93 2.99
C THR A 200 6.48 16.19 2.93
N VAL A 201 6.03 17.35 3.32
CA VAL A 201 6.89 18.54 3.38
C VAL A 201 7.67 18.56 4.69
N ASP A 202 8.96 18.31 4.58
CA ASP A 202 9.88 18.23 5.72
C ASP A 202 10.43 19.59 6.15
N SER A 203 10.54 19.84 7.46
CA SER A 203 11.03 21.12 7.98
C SER A 203 12.52 21.34 7.72
N LEU A 204 13.34 20.30 7.69
CA LEU A 204 14.77 20.43 7.37
C LEU A 204 14.94 20.89 5.91
N PHE A 205 14.21 20.27 4.99
CA PHE A 205 14.16 20.73 3.60
C PHE A 205 13.61 22.16 3.51
N PHE A 206 12.55 22.48 4.25
CA PHE A 206 11.94 23.81 4.19
C PHE A 206 12.86 24.91 4.75
N ASN A 207 13.69 24.62 5.74
CA ASN A 207 14.71 25.53 6.24
C ASN A 207 15.73 25.89 5.13
N GLU A 208 16.25 24.88 4.41
CA GLU A 208 17.15 25.10 3.27
C GLU A 208 16.45 25.85 2.13
N PHE A 209 15.16 25.55 1.90
CA PHE A 209 14.35 26.25 0.90
C PHE A 209 14.16 27.73 1.23
N MET A 210 13.91 28.08 2.49
CA MET A 210 13.77 29.49 2.94
C MET A 210 15.04 30.30 2.74
N GLU A 211 16.22 29.68 2.90
CA GLU A 211 17.51 30.34 2.62
C GLU A 211 17.67 30.65 1.13
N GLN A 212 17.13 29.81 0.25
CA GLN A 212 17.21 29.97 -1.20
C GLN A 212 16.16 30.96 -1.76
N TYR A 213 14.98 31.04 -1.13
CA TYR A 213 13.81 31.77 -1.61
C TYR A 213 13.18 32.64 -0.51
N PRO A 214 13.97 33.52 0.15
CA PRO A 214 13.47 34.29 1.30
C PRO A 214 12.36 35.28 0.93
N ASP A 215 12.44 35.91 -0.24
CA ASP A 215 11.44 36.88 -0.65
C ASP A 215 10.09 36.26 -0.96
N GLU A 216 10.09 35.08 -1.63
CA GLU A 216 8.89 34.33 -1.96
C GLU A 216 8.20 33.80 -0.69
N VAL A 217 8.98 33.34 0.28
CA VAL A 217 8.47 32.85 1.56
C VAL A 217 7.85 33.96 2.36
N ASN A 218 8.58 35.09 2.53
CA ASN A 218 8.10 36.28 3.27
C ASN A 218 6.83 36.85 2.63
N ALA A 219 6.76 36.90 1.31
CA ALA A 219 5.59 37.40 0.59
C ALA A 219 4.37 36.45 0.71
N ALA A 220 4.59 35.13 0.64
CA ALA A 220 3.52 34.17 0.67
C ALA A 220 3.00 33.90 2.08
N LEU A 221 3.84 33.99 3.11
CA LEU A 221 3.55 33.53 4.47
C LEU A 221 3.56 34.72 5.49
N ALA A 222 3.35 35.95 5.02
CA ALA A 222 3.07 37.06 5.94
C ALA A 222 1.90 36.66 6.88
N ASP A 223 1.97 37.15 8.13
CA ASP A 223 1.01 36.84 9.21
C ASP A 223 1.13 35.42 9.80
N PHE A 224 2.09 34.60 9.33
CA PHE A 224 2.33 33.25 9.85
C PHE A 224 3.53 33.21 10.79
N THR A 225 3.44 32.39 11.85
CA THR A 225 4.58 31.95 12.66
C THR A 225 4.89 30.49 12.30
N TYR A 226 6.12 30.20 11.91
CA TYR A 226 6.66 28.89 11.62
C TYR A 226 7.34 28.28 12.85
N TYR A 227 6.83 27.15 13.31
CA TYR A 227 7.36 26.41 14.46
C TYR A 227 8.30 25.32 13.96
N ARG A 228 9.58 25.66 13.76
CA ARG A 228 10.55 24.77 13.12
C ARG A 228 10.98 23.58 13.96
N ASP A 229 10.83 23.67 15.31
CA ASP A 229 11.14 22.59 16.24
C ASP A 229 9.89 21.72 16.50
N THR A 230 9.37 21.12 15.45
CA THR A 230 8.15 20.31 15.48
C THR A 230 8.44 18.83 15.21
N VAL A 231 7.88 17.94 16.05
CA VAL A 231 7.89 16.50 15.86
C VAL A 231 6.49 16.03 15.46
N GLY A 232 6.38 15.33 14.34
CA GLY A 232 5.15 14.67 13.89
C GLY A 232 4.76 13.51 14.79
N GLY A 233 3.50 13.06 14.75
CA GLY A 233 3.05 11.94 15.57
C GLY A 233 3.29 10.57 14.92
N ALA A 234 3.28 10.49 13.60
CA ALA A 234 3.50 9.26 12.84
C ALA A 234 4.17 9.52 11.50
N ALA A 235 4.97 8.54 11.03
CA ALA A 235 5.85 8.67 9.88
C ALA A 235 5.21 8.24 8.55
N ARG A 236 3.89 8.08 8.49
CA ARG A 236 3.13 7.78 7.28
C ARG A 236 1.73 8.34 7.38
N THR A 237 1.21 8.86 6.28
CA THR A 237 -0.14 9.45 6.15
C THR A 237 -1.23 8.58 6.78
N GLN A 238 -1.12 7.25 6.63
CA GLN A 238 -2.06 6.27 7.17
C GLN A 238 -2.29 6.42 8.68
N TYR A 239 -1.25 6.71 9.46
CA TYR A 239 -1.33 6.93 10.90
C TYR A 239 -1.25 8.40 11.29
N ALA A 240 -0.62 9.23 10.45
CA ALA A 240 -0.46 10.65 10.72
C ALA A 240 -1.81 11.40 10.67
N ILE A 241 -2.64 11.19 9.66
CA ILE A 241 -3.96 11.83 9.56
C ILE A 241 -4.87 11.43 10.72
N PRO A 242 -5.05 10.15 11.07
CA PRO A 242 -5.79 9.78 12.27
C PRO A 242 -5.21 10.39 13.54
N GLN A 243 -3.89 10.35 13.72
CA GLN A 243 -3.24 10.90 14.90
C GLN A 243 -3.48 12.41 15.04
N ILE A 244 -3.35 13.19 13.98
CA ILE A 244 -3.64 14.63 13.97
C ILE A 244 -5.09 14.91 14.38
N LEU A 245 -6.04 14.10 13.90
CA LEU A 245 -7.48 14.32 14.13
C LEU A 245 -8.01 13.70 15.42
N THR A 246 -7.31 12.70 15.98
CA THR A 246 -7.80 11.96 17.15
C THR A 246 -6.87 12.03 18.36
N GLY A 247 -5.62 12.49 18.18
CA GLY A 247 -4.60 12.48 19.23
C GLY A 247 -4.06 11.07 19.54
N ASP A 248 -4.54 10.01 18.88
CA ASP A 248 -4.21 8.63 19.16
C ASP A 248 -3.43 7.95 18.03
N VAL A 249 -2.59 6.99 18.38
CA VAL A 249 -1.97 6.00 17.50
C VAL A 249 -2.33 4.60 17.99
N ASN A 250 -2.24 3.60 17.14
CA ASN A 250 -2.70 2.23 17.45
C ASN A 250 -1.81 1.50 18.49
N ARG A 251 -1.66 2.09 19.68
CA ARG A 251 -0.90 1.49 20.82
C ARG A 251 -1.64 0.36 21.53
N GLN A 252 -2.90 0.09 21.14
CA GLN A 252 -3.71 -1.01 21.68
C GLN A 252 -3.76 -2.21 20.74
N GLU A 253 -2.87 -2.25 19.76
CA GLU A 253 -2.65 -3.39 18.87
C GLU A 253 -3.93 -3.92 18.18
N ARG A 254 -4.84 -3.00 17.85
CA ARG A 254 -6.08 -3.32 17.14
C ARG A 254 -5.81 -3.48 15.65
N SER A 255 -6.72 -4.14 14.94
CA SER A 255 -6.74 -4.03 13.49
C SER A 255 -6.85 -2.56 13.07
N TYR A 256 -6.26 -2.17 11.95
CA TYR A 256 -6.29 -0.76 11.51
C TYR A 256 -7.72 -0.19 11.45
N ARG A 257 -8.68 -1.00 11.02
CA ARG A 257 -10.09 -0.63 10.97
C ARG A 257 -10.69 -0.39 12.36
N ASP A 258 -10.43 -1.28 13.30
CA ASP A 258 -10.94 -1.15 14.67
C ASP A 258 -10.26 0.01 15.41
N TYR A 259 -8.97 0.25 15.10
CA TYR A 259 -8.26 1.43 15.58
C TYR A 259 -8.94 2.71 15.08
N LEU A 260 -9.17 2.87 13.75
CA LEU A 260 -9.85 4.06 13.22
C LEU A 260 -11.20 4.27 13.89
N LYS A 261 -12.03 3.23 13.95
CA LYS A 261 -13.36 3.30 14.55
C LYS A 261 -13.30 3.76 16.01
N ALA A 262 -12.40 3.19 16.79
CA ALA A 262 -12.26 3.54 18.21
C ALA A 262 -11.66 4.94 18.41
N ALA A 263 -10.62 5.30 17.67
CA ALA A 263 -9.93 6.59 17.78
C ALA A 263 -10.88 7.74 17.39
N TYR A 264 -11.59 7.62 16.27
CA TYR A 264 -12.55 8.64 15.83
C TYR A 264 -13.78 8.73 16.74
N ALA A 265 -14.25 7.63 17.32
CA ALA A 265 -15.35 7.64 18.29
C ALA A 265 -14.94 8.35 19.60
N ALA A 266 -13.71 8.18 20.05
CA ALA A 266 -13.17 8.78 21.27
C ALA A 266 -12.69 10.24 21.06
N SER A 267 -12.50 10.70 19.82
CA SER A 267 -11.87 11.98 19.50
C SER A 267 -12.67 13.18 20.03
N PRO A 268 -12.07 14.02 20.90
CA PRO A 268 -12.66 15.30 21.31
C PRO A 268 -12.94 16.25 20.13
N LEU A 269 -12.07 16.30 19.12
CA LEU A 269 -12.27 17.11 17.92
C LEU A 269 -13.51 16.67 17.13
N MET A 270 -13.65 15.35 16.90
CA MET A 270 -14.84 14.83 16.22
C MET A 270 -16.12 15.10 17.01
N ASN A 271 -16.05 15.00 18.32
CA ASN A 271 -17.20 15.28 19.20
C ASN A 271 -17.55 16.78 19.20
N GLU A 272 -16.57 17.68 19.15
CA GLU A 272 -16.80 19.13 19.01
C GLU A 272 -17.46 19.44 17.66
N LEU A 273 -16.97 18.86 16.56
CA LEU A 273 -17.54 19.06 15.22
C LEU A 273 -18.97 18.48 15.11
N ALA A 274 -19.24 17.35 15.77
CA ALA A 274 -20.55 16.70 15.77
C ALA A 274 -21.67 17.51 16.48
N THR A 275 -21.33 18.58 17.19
CA THR A 275 -22.31 19.48 17.81
C THR A 275 -23.24 20.18 16.81
N GLY A 276 -22.93 20.15 15.53
CA GLY A 276 -23.69 20.81 14.46
C GLY A 276 -23.53 22.34 14.41
N ARG A 277 -22.65 22.90 15.26
CA ARG A 277 -22.32 24.32 15.26
C ARG A 277 -21.45 24.74 14.07
N TYR A 278 -20.71 23.79 13.49
CA TYR A 278 -19.72 24.03 12.46
C TYR A 278 -20.17 23.48 11.09
N ASP A 279 -19.71 24.14 10.03
CA ASP A 279 -19.74 23.61 8.67
C ASP A 279 -18.39 22.96 8.40
N ALA A 280 -18.30 21.64 8.64
CA ALA A 280 -17.05 20.88 8.60
C ALA A 280 -16.89 20.11 7.29
N GLY A 281 -15.76 20.34 6.60
CA GLY A 281 -15.38 19.64 5.38
C GLY A 281 -13.98 19.06 5.48
N PHE A 282 -13.88 17.74 5.20
CA PHE A 282 -12.61 17.01 5.18
C PHE A 282 -12.29 16.58 3.76
N TYR A 283 -11.18 17.08 3.23
CA TYR A 283 -10.71 16.79 1.87
C TYR A 283 -9.38 16.07 1.96
N THR A 284 -9.45 14.78 2.30
CA THR A 284 -8.32 13.86 2.48
C THR A 284 -8.64 12.48 1.90
N TYR A 285 -7.77 11.49 2.10
CA TYR A 285 -8.04 10.12 1.70
C TYR A 285 -9.05 9.46 2.64
N GLU A 286 -10.16 8.97 2.08
CA GLU A 286 -11.24 8.32 2.82
C GLU A 286 -10.78 7.12 3.66
N LYS A 287 -9.77 6.38 3.20
CA LYS A 287 -9.23 5.19 3.88
C LYS A 287 -8.51 5.49 5.21
N TYR A 288 -8.26 6.75 5.50
CA TYR A 288 -7.62 7.19 6.74
C TYR A 288 -8.62 7.78 7.75
N MET A 289 -9.92 7.66 7.47
CA MET A 289 -10.98 8.22 8.30
C MET A 289 -12.06 7.18 8.63
N ASP A 290 -12.69 7.33 9.79
CA ASP A 290 -13.96 6.63 10.07
C ASP A 290 -15.13 7.47 9.54
N LEU A 291 -15.55 7.18 8.32
CA LEU A 291 -16.67 7.89 7.69
C LEU A 291 -18.05 7.59 8.30
N SER A 292 -18.15 6.67 9.26
CA SER A 292 -19.39 6.48 10.03
C SER A 292 -19.75 7.72 10.88
N ARG A 293 -18.73 8.57 11.21
CA ARG A 293 -18.87 9.85 11.90
C ARG A 293 -19.40 10.97 10.97
N ARG A 294 -20.48 10.68 10.24
CA ARG A 294 -21.15 11.68 9.36
C ARG A 294 -21.71 12.87 10.11
N ASP A 295 -21.92 12.73 11.40
CA ASP A 295 -22.29 13.80 12.32
C ASP A 295 -21.19 14.89 12.43
N ALA A 296 -19.93 14.52 12.29
CA ALA A 296 -18.77 15.40 12.33
C ALA A 296 -18.18 15.71 10.93
N ILE A 297 -18.43 14.85 9.94
CA ILE A 297 -17.83 14.93 8.60
C ILE A 297 -18.91 15.32 7.58
N GLY A 298 -19.13 16.63 7.42
CA GLY A 298 -20.25 17.16 6.64
C GLY A 298 -20.22 16.82 5.14
N ASN A 299 -19.06 16.51 4.57
CA ASN A 299 -18.90 16.09 3.17
C ASN A 299 -18.81 14.57 2.99
N ALA A 300 -19.10 13.77 4.02
CA ALA A 300 -19.22 12.32 3.88
C ALA A 300 -20.52 11.97 3.13
N ALA A 301 -20.37 11.28 2.00
CA ALA A 301 -21.46 10.90 1.11
C ALA A 301 -21.65 9.39 1.05
N VAL A 302 -22.89 8.95 0.83
CA VAL A 302 -23.27 7.53 0.71
C VAL A 302 -23.26 7.10 -0.75
N GLY A 303 -22.72 5.93 -1.04
CA GLY A 303 -22.73 5.29 -2.35
C GLY A 303 -21.34 5.10 -2.94
N ASN A 304 -21.23 4.25 -3.97
CA ASN A 304 -19.98 4.05 -4.67
C ASN A 304 -19.66 5.26 -5.58
N PRO A 305 -18.43 5.81 -5.53
CA PRO A 305 -18.00 6.78 -6.52
C PRO A 305 -18.13 6.15 -7.91
N LYS A 306 -18.85 6.81 -8.81
CA LYS A 306 -18.93 6.31 -10.20
C LYS A 306 -17.63 6.67 -10.91
N PRO A 307 -17.11 5.82 -11.80
CA PRO A 307 -15.97 6.21 -12.61
C PRO A 307 -16.33 7.34 -13.56
N SER A 308 -15.47 8.36 -13.65
CA SER A 308 -15.61 9.47 -14.61
C SER A 308 -15.58 9.00 -16.07
N SER A 309 -14.84 7.91 -16.33
CA SER A 309 -14.81 7.21 -17.61
C SER A 309 -14.54 5.73 -17.38
N ARG A 310 -15.54 4.88 -17.70
CA ARG A 310 -15.36 3.43 -17.60
C ARG A 310 -14.30 2.89 -18.55
N SER A 311 -14.18 3.44 -19.74
CA SER A 311 -13.15 3.04 -20.72
C SER A 311 -11.75 3.45 -20.23
N GLY A 312 -11.60 4.65 -19.67
CA GLY A 312 -10.36 5.14 -19.11
C GLY A 312 -9.92 4.31 -17.90
N LEU A 313 -10.84 4.04 -16.98
CA LEU A 313 -10.61 3.17 -15.82
C LEU A 313 -10.19 1.76 -16.26
N THR A 314 -10.90 1.15 -17.23
CA THR A 314 -10.55 -0.17 -17.76
C THR A 314 -9.16 -0.18 -18.39
N LYS A 315 -8.80 0.87 -19.16
CA LYS A 315 -7.44 1.00 -19.72
C LYS A 315 -6.38 1.06 -18.63
N MET A 316 -6.63 1.80 -17.54
CA MET A 316 -5.72 1.88 -16.39
C MET A 316 -5.61 0.55 -15.70
N PHE A 317 -6.72 -0.14 -15.47
CA PHE A 317 -6.72 -1.47 -14.86
C PHE A 317 -5.99 -2.52 -15.73
N LEU A 318 -6.18 -2.48 -17.05
CA LEU A 318 -5.43 -3.34 -17.97
C LEU A 318 -3.93 -3.03 -18.00
N LYS A 319 -3.52 -1.81 -17.69
CA LYS A 319 -2.10 -1.48 -17.49
C LYS A 319 -1.54 -2.22 -16.27
N LEU A 320 -2.30 -2.30 -15.17
CA LEU A 320 -1.93 -3.08 -14.00
C LEU A 320 -1.94 -4.59 -14.29
N VAL A 321 -2.93 -5.08 -15.05
CA VAL A 321 -2.94 -6.48 -15.51
C VAL A 321 -1.69 -6.79 -16.35
N ALA A 322 -1.34 -5.92 -17.29
CA ALA A 322 -0.13 -6.08 -18.11
C ALA A 322 1.15 -6.01 -17.28
N PHE A 323 1.21 -5.17 -16.24
CA PHE A 323 2.33 -5.12 -15.30
C PHE A 323 2.61 -6.47 -14.65
N ARG A 324 1.58 -7.26 -14.35
CA ARG A 324 1.70 -8.59 -13.73
C ARG A 324 1.79 -9.74 -14.74
N TYR A 325 1.05 -9.69 -15.86
CA TYR A 325 0.85 -10.83 -16.76
C TYR A 325 1.66 -10.76 -18.08
N ALA A 326 2.27 -9.62 -18.40
CA ALA A 326 3.16 -9.49 -19.55
C ALA A 326 4.60 -9.90 -19.16
N PRO A 327 5.50 -10.14 -20.15
CA PRO A 327 6.92 -10.36 -19.86
C PRO A 327 7.47 -9.28 -18.93
N SER A 328 8.20 -9.68 -17.88
CA SER A 328 8.73 -8.75 -16.87
C SER A 328 9.64 -7.67 -17.46
N ALA A 329 10.32 -7.98 -18.58
CA ALA A 329 11.11 -7.00 -19.33
C ALA A 329 10.30 -5.78 -19.80
N LEU A 330 8.97 -5.91 -19.88
CA LEU A 330 8.04 -4.84 -20.27
C LEU A 330 7.43 -4.12 -19.06
N SER A 331 7.62 -4.59 -17.82
CA SER A 331 6.97 -4.05 -16.62
C SER A 331 7.15 -2.55 -16.47
N ARG A 332 8.35 -2.00 -16.76
CA ARG A 332 8.61 -0.55 -16.69
C ARG A 332 7.66 0.31 -17.54
N TYR A 333 7.15 -0.22 -18.64
CA TYR A 333 6.20 0.49 -19.51
C TYR A 333 4.76 0.42 -18.99
N PHE A 334 4.48 -0.53 -18.12
CA PHE A 334 3.19 -0.75 -17.48
C PHE A 334 3.19 -0.32 -16.01
N TRP A 335 4.26 0.35 -15.55
CA TRP A 335 4.33 0.85 -14.19
C TRP A 335 3.15 1.74 -13.86
N ILE A 336 2.56 1.50 -12.71
CA ILE A 336 1.37 2.15 -12.19
C ILE A 336 1.45 2.15 -10.66
N TYR A 337 0.89 3.16 -10.03
CA TYR A 337 0.71 3.20 -8.58
C TYR A 337 -0.77 3.42 -8.22
N THR A 338 -1.15 3.12 -6.96
CA THR A 338 -2.55 3.14 -6.51
C THR A 338 -3.25 4.47 -6.75
N GLY A 339 -2.55 5.61 -6.59
CA GLY A 339 -3.08 6.95 -6.85
C GLY A 339 -3.49 7.23 -8.32
N ASP A 340 -2.99 6.46 -9.28
CA ASP A 340 -3.38 6.62 -10.69
C ASP A 340 -4.86 6.26 -10.92
N PHE A 341 -5.45 5.40 -10.10
CA PHE A 341 -6.87 5.05 -10.15
C PHE A 341 -7.76 6.18 -9.62
N ASP A 342 -7.28 6.97 -8.68
CA ASP A 342 -8.04 8.08 -8.09
C ASP A 342 -8.38 9.16 -9.11
N GLY A 343 -7.56 9.33 -10.13
CA GLY A 343 -7.84 10.23 -11.25
C GLY A 343 -9.10 9.90 -12.05
N TRP A 344 -9.64 8.70 -11.88
CA TRP A 344 -10.83 8.19 -12.57
C TRP A 344 -12.10 8.18 -11.72
N LYS A 345 -12.03 8.59 -10.44
CA LYS A 345 -13.24 8.82 -9.63
C LYS A 345 -14.12 9.90 -10.27
N SER A 346 -15.42 9.82 -10.00
CA SER A 346 -16.38 10.83 -10.51
C SER A 346 -16.01 12.24 -10.03
N SER A 347 -16.54 13.23 -10.68
CA SER A 347 -16.31 14.64 -10.34
C SER A 347 -16.79 15.00 -8.92
N SER A 348 -17.69 14.21 -8.31
CA SER A 348 -18.21 14.42 -6.96
C SER A 348 -17.29 13.90 -5.86
N ALA A 349 -16.53 12.82 -6.09
CA ALA A 349 -15.62 12.29 -5.08
C ALA A 349 -14.34 13.12 -4.96
N PHE A 350 -13.88 13.31 -3.73
CA PHE A 350 -12.62 13.97 -3.46
C PHE A 350 -11.43 13.04 -3.81
N THR A 351 -10.37 13.64 -4.32
CA THR A 351 -9.04 13.03 -4.48
C THR A 351 -8.00 14.13 -4.39
N PRO A 352 -6.92 13.96 -3.62
CA PRO A 352 -5.84 14.92 -3.58
C PRO A 352 -5.23 15.11 -4.96
N ASN A 353 -5.27 16.34 -5.46
CA ASN A 353 -4.73 16.71 -6.77
C ASN A 353 -4.49 18.23 -6.83
N ASP A 354 -3.28 18.64 -6.61
CA ASP A 354 -2.89 20.06 -6.49
C ASP A 354 -3.13 20.84 -7.78
N VAL A 355 -2.90 20.20 -8.94
CA VAL A 355 -3.19 20.81 -10.26
C VAL A 355 -4.68 21.16 -10.40
N LYS A 356 -5.56 20.19 -10.06
CA LYS A 356 -7.02 20.42 -10.12
C LYS A 356 -7.49 21.40 -9.05
N PHE A 357 -6.91 21.31 -7.85
CA PHE A 357 -7.21 22.23 -6.75
C PHE A 357 -6.89 23.66 -7.18
N TYR A 358 -5.65 23.93 -7.62
CA TYR A 358 -5.20 25.25 -8.05
C TYR A 358 -6.00 25.77 -9.25
N LYS A 359 -6.27 24.91 -10.23
CA LYS A 359 -7.12 25.27 -11.38
C LYS A 359 -8.54 25.67 -10.94
N ASN A 360 -9.16 24.94 -10.02
CA ASN A 360 -10.50 25.27 -9.52
C ASN A 360 -10.48 26.56 -8.69
N LEU A 361 -9.47 26.72 -7.81
CA LEU A 361 -9.27 27.92 -7.01
C LEU A 361 -9.14 29.17 -7.89
N THR A 362 -8.39 29.08 -9.01
CA THR A 362 -8.17 30.23 -9.90
C THR A 362 -9.34 30.49 -10.85
N SER A 363 -10.09 29.44 -11.26
CA SER A 363 -11.17 29.58 -12.26
C SER A 363 -12.55 29.81 -11.64
N LYS A 364 -12.83 29.24 -10.46
CA LYS A 364 -14.14 29.35 -9.79
C LYS A 364 -14.07 30.29 -8.58
N GLY A 365 -12.91 30.32 -7.91
CA GLY A 365 -12.68 31.08 -6.70
C GLY A 365 -13.33 30.47 -5.46
N LEU A 366 -13.08 31.12 -4.32
CA LEU A 366 -13.78 30.91 -3.07
C LEU A 366 -15.13 31.63 -3.06
N SER A 367 -16.07 31.11 -2.30
CA SER A 367 -17.36 31.77 -2.10
C SER A 367 -17.84 31.61 -0.65
N VAL A 368 -18.54 32.61 -0.14
CA VAL A 368 -19.22 32.53 1.16
C VAL A 368 -20.51 31.76 0.97
N SER A 369 -20.70 30.65 1.72
CA SER A 369 -21.90 29.80 1.60
C SER A 369 -22.64 29.58 2.92
N THR A 370 -22.06 29.97 4.04
CA THR A 370 -22.63 29.76 5.37
C THR A 370 -22.26 30.91 6.33
N ASP A 371 -23.04 31.09 7.38
CA ASP A 371 -22.74 31.93 8.53
C ASP A 371 -22.23 31.12 9.73
N LYS A 372 -22.34 29.77 9.68
CA LYS A 372 -21.75 28.92 10.71
C LYS A 372 -20.23 28.93 10.56
N PRO A 373 -19.48 28.93 11.68
CA PRO A 373 -18.01 28.79 11.61
C PRO A 373 -17.62 27.58 10.74
N ALA A 374 -16.71 27.78 9.80
CA ALA A 374 -16.31 26.74 8.86
C ALA A 374 -14.99 26.08 9.28
N PHE A 375 -14.94 24.75 9.18
CA PHE A 375 -13.73 23.95 9.28
C PHE A 375 -13.43 23.33 7.94
N ARG A 376 -12.22 23.52 7.41
CA ARG A 376 -11.77 22.93 6.14
C ARG A 376 -10.39 22.31 6.31
N LEU A 377 -10.33 20.98 6.29
CA LEU A 377 -9.06 20.25 6.20
C LEU A 377 -8.78 19.90 4.74
N LEU A 378 -7.73 20.48 4.18
CA LEU A 378 -7.38 20.45 2.76
C LEU A 378 -6.08 19.68 2.58
N HIS A 379 -6.17 18.38 2.39
CA HIS A 379 -5.00 17.54 2.13
C HIS A 379 -4.57 17.68 0.66
N LEU A 380 -3.38 18.21 0.49
CA LEU A 380 -2.71 18.41 -0.79
C LEU A 380 -1.70 17.29 -1.01
N ARG A 381 -1.38 17.01 -2.27
CA ARG A 381 -0.35 16.04 -2.59
C ARG A 381 1.05 16.50 -2.17
N GLY A 382 1.28 17.80 -2.06
CA GLY A 382 2.50 18.38 -1.52
C GLY A 382 3.76 17.93 -2.24
N LEU A 383 4.71 17.37 -1.51
CA LEU A 383 5.96 16.79 -2.03
C LEU A 383 5.95 15.24 -2.05
N HIS A 384 4.78 14.62 -1.83
CA HIS A 384 4.68 13.16 -1.93
C HIS A 384 5.20 12.65 -3.28
N PRO A 385 6.12 11.69 -3.31
CA PRO A 385 6.63 11.11 -4.55
C PRO A 385 5.52 10.57 -5.47
N PRO A 386 5.69 10.65 -6.79
CA PRO A 386 6.80 11.28 -7.49
C PRO A 386 6.62 12.80 -7.63
N VAL A 387 7.69 13.58 -7.43
CA VAL A 387 7.72 15.02 -7.67
C VAL A 387 7.69 15.28 -9.18
N GLN A 388 6.68 16.00 -9.69
CA GLN A 388 6.44 16.18 -11.14
C GLN A 388 5.78 17.50 -11.51
N LEU A 389 5.57 18.41 -10.57
CA LEU A 389 4.95 19.72 -10.84
C LEU A 389 6.01 20.82 -10.84
N ASP A 390 5.81 21.83 -11.67
CA ASP A 390 6.62 23.04 -11.67
C ASP A 390 6.06 24.10 -10.68
N GLU A 391 6.69 25.25 -10.61
CA GLU A 391 6.30 26.40 -9.79
C GLU A 391 4.92 26.98 -10.13
N ASN A 392 4.33 26.59 -11.25
CA ASN A 392 2.97 26.95 -11.65
C ASN A 392 1.98 25.80 -11.43
N LEU A 393 2.39 24.75 -10.69
CA LEU A 393 1.62 23.52 -10.47
C LEU A 393 1.20 22.82 -11.78
N LYS A 394 2.00 22.96 -12.84
CA LYS A 394 1.81 22.21 -14.08
C LYS A 394 2.61 20.93 -14.07
N LYS A 395 2.03 19.85 -14.58
CA LYS A 395 2.72 18.58 -14.70
C LYS A 395 3.77 18.64 -15.82
N VAL A 396 5.05 18.54 -15.44
CA VAL A 396 6.21 18.57 -16.37
C VAL A 396 6.89 17.22 -16.50
N GLY A 397 6.51 16.23 -15.69
CA GLY A 397 7.02 14.87 -15.71
C GLY A 397 8.25 14.66 -14.81
N LEU A 398 8.61 13.39 -14.65
CA LEU A 398 9.73 12.96 -13.80
C LEU A 398 11.05 13.53 -14.32
N GLY A 399 11.90 14.01 -13.39
CA GLY A 399 13.23 14.55 -13.71
C GLY A 399 13.24 15.95 -14.35
N ASN A 400 12.07 16.54 -14.63
CA ASN A 400 11.96 17.88 -15.23
C ASN A 400 11.61 18.97 -14.21
N THR A 401 11.58 18.65 -12.95
CA THR A 401 11.31 19.56 -11.83
C THR A 401 12.13 19.17 -10.60
N SER A 402 12.07 20.00 -9.58
CA SER A 402 12.67 19.77 -8.27
C SER A 402 11.64 19.99 -7.17
N GLU A 403 11.94 19.56 -5.96
CA GLU A 403 11.12 19.86 -4.78
C GLU A 403 10.98 21.33 -4.54
N SER A 404 12.07 22.11 -4.69
CA SER A 404 12.04 23.56 -4.54
C SER A 404 11.06 24.21 -5.52
N ARG A 405 11.07 23.79 -6.80
CA ARG A 405 10.11 24.31 -7.80
C ARG A 405 8.67 23.93 -7.45
N GLN A 406 8.44 22.70 -7.01
CA GLN A 406 7.09 22.27 -6.60
C GLN A 406 6.64 22.98 -5.32
N THR A 407 7.56 23.29 -4.40
CA THR A 407 7.28 24.09 -3.19
C THR A 407 6.92 25.54 -3.53
N LEU A 408 7.60 26.17 -4.50
CA LEU A 408 7.16 27.47 -5.03
C LEU A 408 5.72 27.42 -5.56
N GLY A 409 5.35 26.33 -6.22
CA GLY A 409 3.97 26.11 -6.65
C GLY A 409 2.98 26.02 -5.49
N LEU A 410 3.35 25.38 -4.39
CA LEU A 410 2.54 25.34 -3.17
C LEU A 410 2.40 26.71 -2.52
N LEU A 411 3.48 27.50 -2.43
CA LEU A 411 3.43 28.88 -1.94
C LEU A 411 2.49 29.74 -2.81
N ASN A 412 2.53 29.60 -4.13
CA ASN A 412 1.61 30.28 -5.03
C ASN A 412 0.15 29.87 -4.78
N LEU A 413 -0.10 28.61 -4.49
CA LEU A 413 -1.44 28.12 -4.14
C LEU A 413 -1.92 28.75 -2.83
N PHE A 414 -1.11 28.74 -1.78
CA PHE A 414 -1.45 29.35 -0.49
C PHE A 414 -1.69 30.85 -0.63
N SER A 415 -0.80 31.57 -1.29
CA SER A 415 -0.95 33.00 -1.54
C SER A 415 -2.26 33.32 -2.27
N ARG A 416 -2.60 32.55 -3.30
CA ARG A 416 -3.83 32.76 -4.05
C ARG A 416 -5.08 32.49 -3.20
N TYR A 417 -5.03 31.46 -2.34
CA TYR A 417 -6.14 31.17 -1.43
C TYR A 417 -6.33 32.29 -0.41
N MET A 418 -5.26 32.74 0.23
CA MET A 418 -5.29 33.84 1.20
C MET A 418 -5.72 35.18 0.57
N GLN A 419 -5.26 35.44 -0.67
CA GLN A 419 -5.72 36.62 -1.41
C GLN A 419 -7.25 36.60 -1.60
N GLN A 420 -7.83 35.47 -1.93
CA GLN A 420 -9.29 35.37 -2.10
C GLN A 420 -10.04 35.53 -0.76
N LEU A 421 -9.48 35.03 0.36
CA LEU A 421 -10.05 35.30 1.67
C LEU A 421 -10.04 36.82 1.98
N LYS A 422 -8.99 37.55 1.61
CA LYS A 422 -8.90 39.02 1.72
C LYS A 422 -9.94 39.70 0.82
N GLU A 423 -10.06 39.26 -0.44
CA GLU A 423 -11.07 39.76 -1.39
C GLU A 423 -12.51 39.56 -0.87
N LEU A 424 -12.78 38.48 -0.14
CA LEU A 424 -14.08 38.16 0.49
C LEU A 424 -14.26 38.88 1.86
N GLY A 425 -13.26 39.53 2.39
CA GLY A 425 -13.30 40.20 3.69
C GLY A 425 -13.39 39.29 4.89
N VAL A 426 -12.93 38.03 4.76
CA VAL A 426 -12.98 37.00 5.83
C VAL A 426 -11.59 36.57 6.32
N TYR A 427 -10.50 37.10 5.76
CA TYR A 427 -9.12 36.73 6.09
C TYR A 427 -8.76 37.01 7.56
N ASP A 428 -9.16 38.18 8.08
CA ASP A 428 -8.81 38.58 9.45
C ASP A 428 -9.51 37.69 10.50
N ARG A 429 -10.66 37.11 10.15
CA ARG A 429 -11.40 36.17 11.00
C ARG A 429 -11.07 34.69 10.73
N ALA A 430 -10.03 34.45 9.93
CA ALA A 430 -9.61 33.10 9.63
C ALA A 430 -8.36 32.74 10.44
N THR A 431 -8.42 31.61 11.13
CA THR A 431 -7.25 30.88 11.60
C THR A 431 -6.81 29.94 10.49
N ILE A 432 -5.56 30.08 10.04
CA ILE A 432 -5.01 29.29 8.95
C ILE A 432 -3.82 28.50 9.47
N ILE A 433 -3.84 27.18 9.27
CA ILE A 433 -2.79 26.24 9.66
C ILE A 433 -2.22 25.62 8.40
N ILE A 434 -0.92 25.63 8.23
CA ILE A 434 -0.19 24.90 7.20
C ILE A 434 0.69 23.91 7.93
N MET A 435 0.42 22.61 7.77
CA MET A 435 1.20 21.56 8.39
C MET A 435 1.31 20.37 7.46
N ALA A 436 2.48 19.75 7.34
CA ALA A 436 2.56 18.46 6.67
C ALA A 436 1.99 17.37 7.59
N ASP A 437 1.51 16.28 7.02
CA ASP A 437 1.07 15.12 7.79
C ASP A 437 2.26 14.41 8.44
N HIS A 438 3.37 14.28 7.71
CA HIS A 438 4.65 13.75 8.18
C HIS A 438 5.83 14.35 7.39
N GLY A 439 7.04 14.15 7.88
CA GLY A 439 8.27 14.56 7.21
C GLY A 439 8.71 13.58 6.10
N SER A 440 9.85 13.90 5.49
CA SER A 440 10.47 13.09 4.45
C SER A 440 11.44 12.07 5.04
N PHE A 441 11.56 10.90 4.42
CA PHE A 441 12.53 9.88 4.80
C PHE A 441 13.96 10.17 4.33
N ARG A 442 14.25 11.35 3.77
CA ARG A 442 15.52 11.65 3.10
C ARG A 442 16.66 11.95 4.03
N HIS A 443 16.42 12.70 5.11
CA HIS A 443 17.49 13.26 5.94
C HIS A 443 17.88 12.37 7.11
N SER A 444 16.96 11.59 7.64
CA SER A 444 17.23 10.58 8.66
C SER A 444 16.08 9.60 8.67
N VAL A 445 16.39 8.31 8.74
CA VAL A 445 15.38 7.26 8.97
C VAL A 445 14.57 7.53 10.24
N ALA A 446 15.08 8.38 11.12
CA ALA A 446 14.58 8.57 12.45
C ALA A 446 13.89 9.92 12.69
N ALA A 447 14.25 11.01 12.01
CA ALA A 447 13.66 12.32 12.28
C ALA A 447 12.38 12.53 11.49
N GLN A 448 11.25 12.65 12.17
CA GLN A 448 9.97 13.03 11.58
C GLN A 448 9.66 14.48 11.90
N THR A 449 9.99 15.35 10.97
CA THR A 449 9.98 16.80 11.12
C THR A 449 9.06 17.44 10.08
N PRO A 450 7.71 17.30 10.22
CA PRO A 450 6.78 17.98 9.32
C PRO A 450 6.86 19.50 9.49
N ILE A 451 6.63 20.27 8.43
CA ILE A 451 6.41 21.72 8.57
C ILE A 451 5.16 21.98 9.40
N PHE A 452 5.19 23.04 10.20
CA PHE A 452 4.05 23.48 10.98
C PHE A 452 4.06 25.02 11.12
N MET A 453 3.02 25.66 10.61
CA MET A 453 2.85 27.11 10.60
C MET A 453 1.43 27.50 10.94
N ILE A 454 1.26 28.57 11.69
CA ILE A 454 -0.06 29.07 12.07
C ILE A 454 -0.16 30.56 11.83
N LYS A 455 -1.29 30.98 11.30
CA LYS A 455 -1.79 32.36 11.32
C LYS A 455 -3.08 32.37 12.15
N PRO A 456 -3.06 32.83 13.41
CA PRO A 456 -4.27 33.02 14.20
C PRO A 456 -5.19 34.09 13.57
N ALA A 457 -6.48 34.04 13.94
CA ALA A 457 -7.38 35.13 13.58
C ALA A 457 -6.85 36.49 14.11
N GLY A 458 -6.90 37.54 13.28
CA GLY A 458 -6.41 38.86 13.61
C GLY A 458 -4.90 39.07 13.58
N ALA A 459 -4.11 38.03 13.26
CA ALA A 459 -2.66 38.17 13.13
C ALA A 459 -2.31 39.13 12.01
N SER A 460 -1.33 40.04 12.30
CA SER A 460 -0.80 40.99 11.36
C SER A 460 0.65 41.28 11.74
N HIS A 461 1.59 40.54 11.17
CA HIS A 461 3.02 40.63 11.42
C HIS A 461 3.80 40.06 10.23
N PRO A 462 5.09 40.40 10.04
CA PRO A 462 5.93 39.69 9.08
C PRO A 462 5.98 38.19 9.38
N PHE A 463 6.39 37.39 8.40
CA PHE A 463 6.68 35.98 8.64
C PHE A 463 7.69 35.81 9.77
N GLU A 464 7.39 35.00 10.76
CA GLU A 464 8.19 34.76 11.95
C GLU A 464 8.57 33.31 12.09
N ILE A 465 9.76 33.05 12.67
CA ILE A 465 10.25 31.71 12.98
C ILE A 465 10.30 31.57 14.49
N SER A 466 9.75 30.47 15.01
CA SER A 466 9.76 30.12 16.42
C SER A 466 10.51 28.79 16.65
N ASP A 467 11.39 28.78 17.64
CA ASP A 467 12.08 27.59 18.13
C ASP A 467 11.33 26.91 19.28
N MET A 468 10.07 27.25 19.47
CA MET A 468 9.23 26.60 20.46
C MET A 468 9.06 25.13 20.11
N PRO A 469 9.47 24.20 21.01
CA PRO A 469 9.30 22.77 20.77
C PRO A 469 7.82 22.40 20.75
N PHE A 470 7.41 21.66 19.73
CA PHE A 470 6.02 21.26 19.54
C PHE A 470 5.91 19.78 19.15
N SER A 471 4.85 19.12 19.60
CA SER A 471 4.51 17.74 19.21
C SER A 471 3.11 17.68 18.62
N PHE A 472 2.96 16.93 17.53
CA PHE A 472 1.64 16.71 16.92
C PHE A 472 0.66 15.91 17.81
N PHE A 473 1.13 15.35 18.93
CA PHE A 473 0.22 14.80 19.93
C PHE A 473 -0.67 15.86 20.59
N SER A 474 -0.25 17.14 20.57
CA SER A 474 -1.08 18.27 21.01
C SER A 474 -1.92 18.89 19.88
N MET A 475 -1.80 18.40 18.63
CA MET A 475 -2.44 19.04 17.47
C MET A 475 -3.97 19.04 17.57
N GLN A 476 -4.56 17.99 18.09
CA GLN A 476 -6.02 17.93 18.27
C GLN A 476 -6.55 19.07 19.14
N ASP A 477 -5.85 19.38 20.24
CA ASP A 477 -6.22 20.48 21.14
C ASP A 477 -6.04 21.85 20.51
N VAL A 478 -4.98 22.01 19.70
CA VAL A 478 -4.76 23.22 18.87
C VAL A 478 -5.91 23.40 17.89
N LEU A 479 -6.35 22.34 17.22
CA LEU A 479 -7.47 22.41 16.28
C LEU A 479 -8.79 22.77 16.98
N ILE A 480 -9.04 22.23 18.17
CA ILE A 480 -10.23 22.56 18.98
C ILE A 480 -10.20 24.03 19.41
N SER A 481 -9.04 24.53 19.88
CA SER A 481 -8.87 25.92 20.24
C SER A 481 -9.07 26.87 19.05
N ALA A 482 -8.55 26.49 17.87
CA ALA A 482 -8.78 27.21 16.63
C ALA A 482 -10.27 27.26 16.24
N LEU A 483 -10.98 26.14 16.36
CA LEU A 483 -12.41 26.05 16.08
C LEU A 483 -13.27 26.95 16.99
N ARG A 484 -12.86 27.08 18.23
CA ARG A 484 -13.55 27.93 19.24
C ARG A 484 -13.17 29.39 19.16
N GLY A 485 -12.25 29.78 18.26
CA GLY A 485 -11.73 31.13 18.18
C GLY A 485 -10.84 31.54 19.37
N GLU A 486 -10.34 30.55 20.13
CA GLU A 486 -9.55 30.74 21.34
C GLU A 486 -8.03 30.73 21.07
N LEU A 487 -7.61 30.33 19.87
CA LEU A 487 -6.21 30.23 19.50
C LEU A 487 -5.59 31.60 19.24
N THR A 488 -4.91 32.14 20.25
CA THR A 488 -4.18 33.42 20.17
C THR A 488 -2.66 33.25 20.29
N THR A 489 -2.20 32.17 20.89
CA THR A 489 -0.80 31.82 21.10
C THR A 489 -0.64 30.30 21.15
N MET A 490 0.57 29.85 20.86
CA MET A 490 0.91 28.43 20.95
C MET A 490 1.56 28.01 22.28
N GLU A 491 1.86 28.96 23.16
CA GLU A 491 2.55 28.69 24.45
C GLU A 491 1.88 27.59 25.32
N PRO A 492 0.52 27.45 25.37
CA PRO A 492 -0.11 26.37 26.15
C PRO A 492 0.26 24.95 25.69
N TRP A 493 0.71 24.81 24.44
CA TRP A 493 1.07 23.52 23.83
C TRP A 493 2.58 23.35 23.61
N ARG A 494 3.41 24.18 24.26
CA ARG A 494 4.86 24.01 24.31
C ARG A 494 5.16 22.62 24.88
N SER A 495 5.94 21.84 24.13
CA SER A 495 6.36 20.52 24.60
C SER A 495 7.47 20.67 25.65
N GLU A 496 7.25 20.14 26.83
CA GLU A 496 8.26 20.03 27.88
C GLU A 496 8.83 18.61 27.90
N GLY A 497 10.12 18.47 27.58
CA GLY A 497 10.81 17.17 27.56
C GLY A 497 10.70 16.38 26.25
N PRO A 498 10.93 15.06 26.31
CA PRO A 498 11.03 14.22 25.13
C PRO A 498 9.74 14.18 24.33
N ARG A 499 9.87 14.17 23.00
CA ARG A 499 8.75 14.09 22.04
C ARG A 499 8.82 12.77 21.29
N TYR A 500 7.68 12.11 21.12
CA TYR A 500 7.58 10.78 20.54
C TYR A 500 6.93 10.82 19.18
N PHE A 501 7.32 9.88 18.30
CA PHE A 501 6.61 9.57 17.07
C PHE A 501 6.68 8.09 16.75
N TYR A 502 5.81 7.63 15.86
CA TYR A 502 5.66 6.22 15.52
C TYR A 502 5.93 5.97 14.04
N ARG A 503 6.80 5.01 13.76
CA ARG A 503 7.12 4.60 12.41
C ARG A 503 6.51 3.23 12.13
N ARG A 504 5.70 3.18 11.06
CA ARG A 504 5.17 1.93 10.55
C ARG A 504 6.24 1.17 9.79
N SER A 505 6.44 -0.10 10.13
CA SER A 505 7.17 -1.08 9.34
C SER A 505 6.28 -2.29 9.06
N GLU A 506 6.60 -3.01 7.99
CA GLU A 506 5.98 -4.28 7.66
C GLU A 506 7.08 -5.33 7.74
N GLU A 507 7.05 -6.12 8.80
CA GLU A 507 7.90 -7.26 8.97
C GLU A 507 7.02 -8.50 9.05
N THR A 508 7.30 -9.49 8.19
CA THR A 508 6.48 -10.69 8.07
C THR A 508 5.01 -10.36 7.74
N ASN A 509 4.03 -10.77 8.50
CA ASN A 509 2.60 -10.44 8.28
C ASN A 509 2.07 -9.43 9.28
N THR A 510 2.93 -8.86 10.11
CA THR A 510 2.56 -7.87 11.10
C THR A 510 2.92 -6.48 10.63
N VAL A 511 2.01 -5.55 10.81
CA VAL A 511 2.30 -4.13 10.73
C VAL A 511 2.76 -3.72 12.12
N ASN A 512 3.98 -3.23 12.20
CA ASN A 512 4.59 -2.78 13.44
C ASN A 512 4.60 -1.25 13.48
N LEU A 513 4.31 -0.69 14.65
CA LEU A 513 4.52 0.72 14.98
C LEU A 513 5.66 0.80 15.96
N THR A 514 6.86 1.09 15.46
CA THR A 514 8.05 1.30 16.30
C THR A 514 8.05 2.72 16.84
N GLU A 515 8.24 2.84 18.15
CA GLU A 515 8.31 4.12 18.83
C GLU A 515 9.71 4.71 18.76
N TYR A 516 9.76 6.02 18.46
CA TYR A 516 10.99 6.83 18.47
C TYR A 516 10.81 8.02 19.40
N VAL A 517 11.91 8.49 19.96
CA VAL A 517 11.97 9.66 20.84
C VAL A 517 12.97 10.69 20.30
N VAL A 518 12.61 11.95 20.41
CA VAL A 518 13.47 13.12 20.16
C VAL A 518 13.55 13.90 21.46
N ASP A 519 14.74 13.97 22.04
CA ASP A 519 15.00 14.68 23.29
C ASP A 519 15.92 15.87 23.04
N GLY A 520 15.33 17.00 22.64
CA GLY A 520 16.01 18.22 22.24
C GLY A 520 15.50 18.78 20.91
N PRO A 521 16.10 19.88 20.39
CA PRO A 521 15.72 20.46 19.11
C PRO A 521 15.91 19.49 17.94
N VAL A 522 14.88 19.33 17.07
CA VAL A 522 14.88 18.36 15.95
C VAL A 522 16.01 18.54 14.95
N TYR A 523 16.58 19.74 14.88
CA TYR A 523 17.69 20.08 13.97
C TYR A 523 19.08 19.90 14.64
N GLU A 524 19.12 19.55 15.93
CA GLU A 524 20.36 19.34 16.69
C GLU A 524 20.55 17.89 17.13
N VAL A 525 19.44 17.19 17.42
CA VAL A 525 19.49 15.83 17.98
C VAL A 525 18.83 14.83 17.05
N PRO A 526 19.41 13.60 16.91
CA PRO A 526 18.77 12.56 16.17
C PRO A 526 17.60 11.97 16.97
N ALA A 527 16.60 11.45 16.30
CA ALA A 527 15.62 10.59 16.92
C ALA A 527 16.23 9.22 17.25
N VAL A 528 15.85 8.67 18.39
CA VAL A 528 16.34 7.40 18.90
C VAL A 528 15.18 6.43 19.03
N GLU A 529 15.37 5.19 18.59
CA GLU A 529 14.41 4.10 18.79
C GLU A 529 14.36 3.73 20.27
N THR A 530 13.14 3.69 20.83
CA THR A 530 12.96 3.39 22.27
C THR A 530 13.01 1.89 22.56
N GLY A 531 12.92 1.04 21.54
CA GLY A 531 12.75 -0.41 21.67
C GLY A 531 11.30 -0.84 21.91
N VAL A 532 10.37 0.11 21.99
CA VAL A 532 8.93 -0.19 22.11
C VAL A 532 8.33 -0.38 20.71
N VAL A 533 7.69 -1.52 20.50
CA VAL A 533 7.02 -1.88 19.25
C VAL A 533 5.59 -2.30 19.57
N TYR A 534 4.63 -1.71 18.86
CA TYR A 534 3.23 -2.12 18.91
C TYR A 534 2.88 -2.87 17.64
N HIS A 535 2.22 -4.02 17.77
CA HIS A 535 1.80 -4.83 16.64
C HIS A 535 0.37 -4.48 16.24
N GLU A 536 0.13 -4.13 14.99
CA GLU A 536 -1.24 -3.97 14.50
C GLU A 536 -1.91 -5.34 14.58
N GLY A 537 -3.06 -5.41 15.26
CA GLY A 537 -3.78 -6.65 15.50
C GLY A 537 -3.98 -7.42 14.20
N THR A 538 -3.68 -8.67 14.24
CA THR A 538 -3.62 -9.59 13.10
C THR A 538 -4.81 -9.38 12.16
N LEU A 539 -4.52 -8.98 10.94
CA LEU A 539 -5.40 -9.18 9.80
C LEU A 539 -6.01 -10.57 9.94
N ASN A 540 -7.34 -10.71 9.86
CA ASN A 540 -8.14 -11.93 9.96
C ASN A 540 -7.51 -13.18 9.29
N MET A 541 -6.33 -13.59 9.72
CA MET A 541 -5.75 -14.87 9.38
C MET A 541 -6.16 -15.82 10.48
N THR A 542 -7.02 -16.76 10.15
CA THR A 542 -7.28 -17.86 11.03
C THR A 542 -5.96 -18.58 11.28
N ARG A 543 -5.45 -18.48 12.51
CA ARG A 543 -4.30 -19.26 12.99
C ARG A 543 -4.72 -20.67 13.37
N ALA A 544 -5.92 -21.06 12.97
CA ALA A 544 -6.44 -22.40 13.14
C ALA A 544 -5.50 -23.40 12.44
N TYR A 545 -4.88 -24.26 13.21
CA TYR A 545 -3.94 -25.28 12.73
C TYR A 545 -4.48 -26.67 13.07
N THR A 546 -4.51 -27.52 12.05
CA THR A 546 -4.86 -28.92 12.24
C THR A 546 -3.57 -29.73 12.40
N PRO A 547 -3.33 -30.37 13.56
CA PRO A 547 -2.17 -31.24 13.76
C PRO A 547 -2.02 -32.26 12.61
N GLY A 548 -0.78 -32.46 12.17
CA GLY A 548 -0.47 -33.29 10.99
C GLY A 548 -0.39 -32.51 9.66
N THR A 549 -0.68 -31.22 9.66
CA THR A 549 -0.56 -30.38 8.47
C THR A 549 0.88 -29.85 8.33
N THR A 550 1.53 -30.12 7.20
CA THR A 550 2.86 -29.57 6.92
C THR A 550 2.76 -28.13 6.42
N LEU A 551 3.43 -27.22 7.07
CA LEU A 551 3.58 -25.82 6.69
C LEU A 551 4.91 -25.63 5.95
N TYR A 552 4.90 -24.82 4.90
CA TYR A 552 6.04 -24.57 4.04
C TYR A 552 6.45 -23.11 4.07
N PHE A 553 7.76 -22.86 4.14
CA PHE A 553 8.39 -21.55 4.03
C PHE A 553 8.91 -21.27 2.61
N ASP A 554 8.66 -22.17 1.66
CA ASP A 554 9.00 -22.00 0.24
C ASP A 554 7.97 -21.13 -0.50
N TYR A 555 8.01 -21.12 -1.82
CA TYR A 555 7.07 -20.38 -2.69
C TYR A 555 5.57 -20.62 -2.39
N ARG A 556 5.23 -21.69 -1.68
CA ARG A 556 3.87 -21.98 -1.23
C ARG A 556 3.44 -21.12 -0.06
N ASP A 557 4.40 -20.70 0.75
CA ASP A 557 4.27 -19.78 1.88
C ASP A 557 3.10 -20.09 2.84
N THR A 558 2.82 -21.39 3.06
CA THR A 558 1.72 -21.81 3.92
C THR A 558 1.99 -21.63 5.41
N ALA A 559 3.25 -21.40 5.80
CA ALA A 559 3.63 -21.06 7.17
C ALA A 559 3.30 -19.59 7.53
N ARG A 560 3.10 -18.71 6.54
CA ARG A 560 2.89 -17.27 6.71
C ARG A 560 1.79 -16.88 7.71
N PRO A 561 0.60 -17.50 7.72
CA PRO A 561 -0.46 -17.14 8.67
C PRO A 561 -0.08 -17.32 10.14
N TYR A 562 0.88 -18.18 10.41
CA TYR A 562 1.29 -18.55 11.78
C TYR A 562 2.49 -17.76 12.29
N LEU A 563 3.22 -17.06 11.40
CA LEU A 563 4.41 -16.28 11.76
C LEU A 563 4.02 -15.00 12.51
N VAL A 564 4.72 -14.74 13.61
CA VAL A 564 4.67 -13.50 14.38
C VAL A 564 5.89 -12.65 14.07
N SER A 565 7.11 -13.23 14.17
CA SER A 565 8.36 -12.53 13.91
C SER A 565 9.48 -13.47 13.41
N GLY A 566 10.59 -12.90 12.98
CA GLY A 566 11.85 -13.61 12.72
C GLY A 566 11.97 -14.26 11.33
N VAL A 567 10.94 -14.23 10.47
CA VAL A 567 11.00 -14.75 9.10
C VAL A 567 10.44 -13.73 8.11
N PRO A 568 11.24 -13.20 7.19
CA PRO A 568 10.82 -12.18 6.22
C PRO A 568 9.87 -12.76 5.17
N ASN A 569 9.27 -11.87 4.37
CA ASN A 569 8.42 -12.28 3.25
C ASN A 569 9.20 -13.15 2.27
N ASN A 570 8.57 -14.27 1.85
CA ASN A 570 9.14 -15.16 0.87
C ASN A 570 9.05 -14.53 -0.55
N GLU A 571 10.20 -14.32 -1.19
CA GLU A 571 10.30 -13.76 -2.53
C GLU A 571 10.38 -14.86 -3.63
N GLY A 572 9.73 -15.99 -3.39
CA GLY A 572 9.66 -17.11 -4.35
C GLY A 572 10.83 -18.10 -4.23
N ALA A 573 11.52 -18.13 -3.10
CA ALA A 573 12.60 -19.07 -2.82
C ALA A 573 12.11 -20.49 -2.47
N VAL A 574 13.00 -21.47 -2.48
CA VAL A 574 12.72 -22.86 -2.02
C VAL A 574 12.73 -23.00 -0.50
N ALA A 575 13.24 -21.99 0.21
CA ALA A 575 13.26 -21.88 1.66
C ALA A 575 13.58 -20.41 2.03
N VAL A 576 13.33 -20.00 3.26
CA VAL A 576 13.52 -18.62 3.72
C VAL A 576 14.49 -18.58 4.90
N TRP A 577 15.41 -17.61 4.89
CA TRP A 577 16.29 -17.35 6.01
C TRP A 577 15.55 -16.73 7.18
N THR A 578 15.82 -17.21 8.39
CA THR A 578 15.47 -16.48 9.62
C THR A 578 16.25 -15.17 9.67
N VAL A 579 15.65 -14.13 10.27
CA VAL A 579 16.27 -12.82 10.46
C VAL A 579 16.11 -12.40 11.91
N GLY A 580 17.23 -12.05 12.54
CA GLY A 580 17.29 -11.81 13.98
C GLY A 580 17.66 -13.06 14.77
N ASN A 581 17.66 -12.93 16.08
CA ASN A 581 17.96 -14.03 17.01
C ASN A 581 16.71 -14.82 17.39
N ASP A 582 15.51 -14.34 17.03
CA ASP A 582 14.25 -14.89 17.52
C ASP A 582 13.28 -15.11 16.36
N VAL A 583 12.62 -16.27 16.35
CA VAL A 583 11.50 -16.61 15.47
C VAL A 583 10.30 -16.97 16.32
N GLU A 584 9.20 -16.24 16.15
CA GLU A 584 7.96 -16.53 16.86
C GLU A 584 6.86 -16.96 15.89
N MET A 585 6.11 -17.98 16.31
CA MET A 585 4.93 -18.48 15.58
C MET A 585 3.79 -18.75 16.58
N LEU A 586 2.55 -18.55 16.12
CA LEU A 586 1.35 -18.74 16.93
C LEU A 586 0.36 -19.61 16.20
N PHE A 587 -0.14 -20.64 16.88
CA PHE A 587 -1.10 -21.62 16.36
C PHE A 587 -2.32 -21.69 17.26
N GLU A 588 -3.50 -21.83 16.68
CA GLU A 588 -4.74 -22.14 17.35
C GLU A 588 -5.14 -23.58 17.00
N LEU A 589 -5.02 -24.48 17.99
CA LEU A 589 -5.34 -25.89 17.85
C LEU A 589 -6.86 -26.10 18.03
N PRO A 590 -7.47 -27.14 17.43
CA PRO A 590 -8.90 -27.39 17.55
C PRO A 590 -9.33 -27.76 18.98
N GLU A 591 -8.43 -28.34 19.75
CA GLU A 591 -8.64 -28.75 21.16
C GLU A 591 -7.31 -28.73 21.92
N THR A 592 -7.36 -28.83 23.26
CA THR A 592 -6.15 -28.93 24.08
C THR A 592 -5.43 -30.23 23.75
N PRO A 593 -4.17 -30.19 23.25
CA PRO A 593 -3.50 -31.38 22.77
C PRO A 593 -2.94 -32.24 23.91
N GLY A 594 -2.71 -33.50 23.60
CA GLY A 594 -1.83 -34.38 24.36
C GLY A 594 -0.35 -34.06 24.10
N THR A 595 0.48 -35.11 24.02
CA THR A 595 1.88 -34.96 23.61
C THR A 595 1.96 -34.66 22.11
N LEU A 596 2.73 -33.61 21.76
CA LEU A 596 2.95 -33.21 20.37
C LEU A 596 4.39 -33.49 19.94
N ARG A 597 4.57 -33.69 18.63
CA ARG A 597 5.86 -33.77 17.96
C ARG A 597 5.97 -32.61 16.96
N LEU A 598 6.96 -31.76 17.17
CA LEU A 598 7.35 -30.69 16.24
C LEU A 598 8.49 -31.20 15.37
N VAL A 599 8.35 -31.05 14.06
CA VAL A 599 9.39 -31.38 13.07
C VAL A 599 9.72 -30.13 12.28
N LEU A 600 10.99 -29.75 12.25
CA LEU A 600 11.52 -28.61 11.53
C LEU A 600 12.54 -29.10 10.47
N ASP A 601 12.33 -28.75 9.22
CA ASP A 601 13.25 -29.05 8.12
C ASP A 601 14.00 -27.78 7.70
N TYR A 602 15.32 -27.88 7.63
CA TYR A 602 16.25 -26.82 7.21
C TYR A 602 16.96 -27.20 5.91
N VAL A 603 17.09 -26.27 4.98
CA VAL A 603 17.90 -26.46 3.75
C VAL A 603 19.39 -26.31 4.07
N THR A 604 19.73 -25.37 4.94
CA THR A 604 21.11 -25.12 5.40
C THR A 604 21.10 -24.19 6.61
N THR A 605 22.26 -24.09 7.28
CA THR A 605 22.54 -23.15 8.36
C THR A 605 23.48 -22.06 7.87
N TYR A 606 23.44 -20.87 8.50
CA TYR A 606 24.30 -19.77 8.14
C TYR A 606 25.63 -19.89 8.90
N HIS A 607 26.74 -19.95 8.16
CA HIS A 607 28.12 -19.91 8.68
C HIS A 607 28.47 -21.04 9.70
N GLY A 608 27.98 -22.27 9.45
CA GLY A 608 28.28 -23.45 10.28
C GLY A 608 27.13 -23.86 11.18
N ALA A 609 27.46 -24.58 12.23
CA ALA A 609 26.48 -25.07 13.20
C ALA A 609 25.77 -23.93 13.91
N GLN A 610 24.46 -24.11 14.15
CA GLN A 610 23.61 -23.14 14.84
C GLN A 610 22.95 -23.80 16.04
N THR A 611 22.99 -23.15 17.19
CA THR A 611 22.21 -23.53 18.38
C THR A 611 20.78 -23.11 18.17
N VAL A 612 19.84 -24.01 18.44
CA VAL A 612 18.39 -23.76 18.35
C VAL A 612 17.77 -24.09 19.69
N GLU A 613 17.43 -23.06 20.44
CA GLU A 613 16.68 -23.19 21.68
C GLU A 613 15.19 -23.08 21.35
N VAL A 614 14.42 -24.12 21.70
CA VAL A 614 12.99 -24.20 21.37
C VAL A 614 12.16 -24.03 22.62
N TYR A 615 11.28 -23.03 22.61
CA TYR A 615 10.32 -22.77 23.66
C TYR A 615 8.89 -22.94 23.12
N VAL A 616 8.02 -23.50 23.94
CA VAL A 616 6.57 -23.56 23.67
C VAL A 616 5.84 -22.98 24.88
N ASN A 617 5.00 -21.95 24.64
CA ASN A 617 4.31 -21.19 25.69
C ASN A 617 5.26 -20.77 26.82
N ASP A 618 6.41 -20.21 26.46
CA ASP A 618 7.50 -19.74 27.31
C ASP A 618 8.22 -20.86 28.15
N GLN A 619 7.90 -22.13 27.90
CA GLN A 619 8.58 -23.26 28.54
C GLN A 619 9.65 -23.84 27.58
N PRO A 620 10.89 -24.03 28.04
CA PRO A 620 11.92 -24.65 27.20
C PRO A 620 11.61 -26.13 26.99
N VAL A 621 11.60 -26.56 25.69
CA VAL A 621 11.29 -27.94 25.30
C VAL A 621 12.45 -28.63 24.59
N ASP A 622 13.37 -27.90 23.99
CA ASP A 622 14.57 -28.43 23.34
C ASP A 622 15.70 -27.41 23.29
N ASN A 623 16.94 -27.88 23.27
CA ASN A 623 18.15 -27.11 23.01
C ASN A 623 19.12 -27.99 22.23
N SER A 624 19.20 -27.83 20.94
CA SER A 624 20.00 -28.69 20.07
C SER A 624 20.82 -27.86 19.09
N VAL A 625 21.87 -28.47 18.55
CA VAL A 625 22.74 -27.86 17.55
C VAL A 625 22.44 -28.51 16.20
N VAL A 626 22.14 -27.70 15.20
CA VAL A 626 21.92 -28.12 13.82
C VAL A 626 23.02 -27.61 12.90
N ASP A 627 23.43 -28.40 11.90
CA ASP A 627 24.48 -28.04 10.95
C ASP A 627 24.09 -28.50 9.54
N GLY A 628 24.12 -27.56 8.59
CA GLY A 628 23.76 -27.83 7.20
C GLY A 628 22.32 -28.26 6.98
N PRO A 629 22.04 -29.04 5.93
CA PRO A 629 20.71 -29.62 5.67
C PRO A 629 20.36 -30.60 6.78
N SER A 630 19.30 -30.33 7.55
CA SER A 630 18.94 -31.13 8.71
C SER A 630 17.44 -31.14 8.96
N ARG A 631 17.01 -32.17 9.72
CA ARG A 631 15.67 -32.29 10.29
C ARG A 631 15.80 -32.37 11.80
N GLN A 632 15.25 -31.38 12.50
CA GLN A 632 15.14 -31.37 13.95
C GLN A 632 13.76 -31.91 14.33
N THR A 633 13.71 -32.79 15.33
CA THR A 633 12.47 -33.32 15.87
C THR A 633 12.45 -33.07 17.38
N VAL A 634 11.41 -32.36 17.83
CA VAL A 634 11.25 -31.94 19.23
C VAL A 634 9.96 -32.55 19.77
N LEU A 635 10.02 -33.15 20.95
CA LEU A 635 8.85 -33.65 21.66
C LEU A 635 8.34 -32.56 22.61
N ILE A 636 7.07 -32.21 22.48
CA ILE A 636 6.39 -31.25 23.35
C ILE A 636 5.52 -32.07 24.32
N PRO A 637 5.88 -32.14 25.61
CA PRO A 637 5.14 -32.95 26.59
C PRO A 637 3.69 -32.48 26.75
N ALA A 638 2.78 -33.40 27.04
CA ALA A 638 1.44 -33.08 27.46
C ALA A 638 1.44 -32.10 28.65
N GLY A 639 0.60 -31.07 28.61
CA GLY A 639 0.52 -30.05 29.68
C GLY A 639 1.41 -28.82 29.46
N VAL A 640 2.32 -28.80 28.48
CA VAL A 640 3.02 -27.56 28.05
C VAL A 640 2.05 -26.63 27.34
N VAL A 641 1.12 -27.20 26.58
CA VAL A 641 0.01 -26.45 25.97
C VAL A 641 -1.25 -26.72 26.79
N THR A 642 -1.66 -25.79 27.64
CA THR A 642 -2.77 -25.96 28.59
C THR A 642 -4.14 -25.51 28.03
N GLY A 643 -4.18 -25.00 26.82
CA GLY A 643 -5.38 -24.55 26.08
C GLY A 643 -5.26 -24.90 24.62
N THR A 644 -5.91 -24.12 23.77
CA THR A 644 -5.84 -24.29 22.30
C THR A 644 -4.72 -23.45 21.66
N GLU A 645 -4.16 -22.48 22.37
CA GLU A 645 -3.10 -21.63 21.84
C GLU A 645 -1.70 -22.26 22.09
N LEU A 646 -0.95 -22.44 20.98
CA LEU A 646 0.44 -22.87 21.01
C LEU A 646 1.31 -21.75 20.43
N ARG A 647 2.15 -21.16 21.28
CA ARG A 647 3.19 -20.20 20.89
C ARG A 647 4.52 -20.93 20.79
N LEU A 648 5.08 -21.00 19.57
CA LEU A 648 6.41 -21.53 19.32
C LEU A 648 7.39 -20.38 19.23
N HIS A 649 8.47 -20.43 20.01
CA HIS A 649 9.58 -19.49 19.97
C HIS A 649 10.89 -20.24 19.75
N LEU A 650 11.65 -19.90 18.70
CA LEU A 650 12.99 -20.39 18.44
C LEU A 650 13.98 -19.25 18.75
N HIS A 651 14.86 -19.44 19.73
CA HIS A 651 15.96 -18.54 19.99
C HIS A 651 17.23 -19.05 19.33
N LEU A 652 17.91 -18.18 18.58
CA LEU A 652 19.02 -18.48 17.66
C LEU A 652 20.25 -17.64 18.05
N PRO A 653 20.97 -17.98 19.12
CA PRO A 653 22.04 -17.15 19.68
C PRO A 653 23.25 -16.98 18.73
N ASP A 654 23.46 -17.93 17.81
CA ASP A 654 24.59 -17.93 16.87
C ASP A 654 24.29 -17.20 15.55
N ALA A 655 23.14 -16.53 15.45
CA ALA A 655 22.75 -15.77 14.25
C ALA A 655 23.80 -14.69 13.92
N ALA A 656 24.22 -14.61 12.68
CA ALA A 656 25.29 -13.72 12.26
C ALA A 656 25.03 -13.06 10.90
N SER A 657 25.61 -11.87 10.70
CA SER A 657 25.39 -11.13 9.44
C SER A 657 26.46 -11.42 8.38
N PRO A 658 26.08 -11.48 7.09
CA PRO A 658 27.04 -11.55 5.98
C PRO A 658 28.10 -10.44 6.02
N ALA A 659 27.71 -9.24 6.43
CA ALA A 659 28.62 -8.10 6.54
C ALA A 659 29.69 -8.28 7.60
N SER A 660 29.41 -8.97 8.72
CA SER A 660 30.40 -9.24 9.78
C SER A 660 31.54 -10.17 9.33
N PHE A 661 31.32 -10.96 8.26
CA PHE A 661 32.31 -11.86 7.66
C PHE A 661 32.89 -11.34 6.34
N GLY A 662 32.61 -10.07 5.98
CA GLY A 662 33.08 -9.49 4.72
C GLY A 662 32.43 -10.09 3.47
N ARG A 663 31.27 -10.74 3.61
CA ARG A 663 30.51 -11.40 2.53
C ARG A 663 29.40 -10.51 1.97
N GLY A 664 29.70 -9.25 1.68
CA GLY A 664 28.74 -8.28 1.15
C GLY A 664 28.30 -7.24 2.18
N SER A 665 27.24 -6.48 1.87
CA SER A 665 26.71 -5.39 2.69
C SER A 665 25.48 -5.79 3.53
N ASP A 666 25.02 -7.03 3.47
CA ASP A 666 23.85 -7.50 4.22
C ASP A 666 24.17 -7.57 5.72
N LYS A 667 23.45 -6.77 6.50
CA LYS A 667 23.62 -6.65 7.95
C LYS A 667 22.60 -7.49 8.74
N ARG A 668 21.65 -8.17 8.09
CA ARG A 668 20.68 -9.02 8.76
C ARG A 668 21.40 -10.17 9.47
N LEU A 669 20.97 -10.47 10.69
CA LEU A 669 21.42 -11.65 11.40
C LEU A 669 20.68 -12.86 10.82
N LEU A 670 21.39 -13.80 10.24
CA LEU A 670 20.87 -15.02 9.61
C LEU A 670 21.32 -16.22 10.42
N ALA A 671 20.47 -17.24 10.56
CA ALA A 671 20.78 -18.49 11.24
C ALA A 671 20.34 -19.72 10.46
N LEU A 672 19.03 -19.89 10.24
CA LEU A 672 18.43 -21.07 9.64
C LEU A 672 17.78 -20.74 8.30
N ASN A 673 17.97 -21.58 7.29
CA ASN A 673 17.23 -21.51 6.04
C ASN A 673 16.06 -22.50 6.14
N MET A 674 14.90 -22.03 6.62
CA MET A 674 13.73 -22.86 6.95
C MET A 674 12.99 -23.30 5.69
N LYS A 675 12.68 -24.60 5.62
CA LYS A 675 11.95 -25.23 4.51
C LYS A 675 10.51 -25.57 4.89
N SER A 676 10.32 -26.29 5.99
CA SER A 676 8.99 -26.70 6.45
C SER A 676 8.92 -26.91 7.96
N LEU A 677 7.69 -26.85 8.47
CA LEU A 677 7.33 -27.14 9.86
C LEU A 677 6.11 -28.07 9.86
N LEU A 678 6.11 -29.02 10.80
CA LEU A 678 4.98 -29.90 11.06
C LEU A 678 4.81 -30.03 12.58
N ILE A 679 3.59 -29.90 13.07
CA ILE A 679 3.21 -30.26 14.43
C ILE A 679 2.17 -31.38 14.32
N GLU A 680 2.42 -32.52 14.95
CA GLU A 680 1.52 -33.68 14.94
C GLU A 680 1.34 -34.27 16.33
N GLU A 681 0.19 -34.88 16.58
CA GLU A 681 -0.05 -35.58 17.83
C GLU A 681 0.69 -36.91 17.86
N VAL A 682 1.34 -37.18 19.00
CA VAL A 682 1.92 -38.50 19.26
C VAL A 682 0.83 -39.39 19.83
N LYS A 683 0.40 -40.40 19.05
CA LYS A 683 -0.50 -41.42 19.55
C LYS A 683 0.31 -42.29 20.53
N ASP A 684 -0.17 -42.41 21.77
CA ASP A 684 0.34 -43.42 22.67
C ASP A 684 0.12 -44.80 21.98
N GLU A 685 1.23 -45.44 21.62
CA GLU A 685 1.15 -46.83 21.21
C GLU A 685 0.67 -47.64 22.43
N GLU A 686 -0.47 -48.37 22.32
CA GLU A 686 -0.96 -49.34 23.29
C GLU A 686 0.05 -50.45 23.59
#